data_df93f00f2e4c978c232b8319e4ec5e69
#
_entry.id   df93f00f2e4c978c232b8319e4ec5e69
#
_cell.length_a   1.000
_cell.length_b   1.000
_cell.length_c   1.000
_cell.angle_alpha   90.00
_cell.angle_beta   90.00
_cell.angle_gamma   90.00
#
_symmetry.space_group_name_H-M   'P 1'
#
loop_
_entity.id
_entity.type
_entity.pdbx_description
1 polymer ?
#
loop_
_entity_poly.entity_id
_entity_poly.type
_entity_poly.pdbx_seq_one_letter_code
_entity_poly.pdbx_strand_id
1 'polypeptide(L)'
;MRNRETEVLAPAGSYECLEAAVQAGADAVYLGGRQFGARAFAANFDREDLLRALEYVHLRGRKLYLTVNTLLKDREIEELEEYLMPFYREGLDAVIVQDLGVLDLVRERFPDLAVHISTQMTVTSETGARFFKDRGATRIVPARELSLEEIRRMKEKSGLEMECFVHGAMCYCYSGQCLMSSLIGGRSGNRGQCAQPCRLPYRVGEGKQQDILSMKDLCALSLIPELIEAGVDSFKIEGRMKQPDYVWQVARMYRKYTDLYYARGKDGFRVDQKDLELLQGAYRRRGYCDGYYHRRNGREMISFQRPQGPQSEKIQIPREKIQEKINGILILSKGNRAKLELNHGEIHVEVEGDLVQQAQNQPLDRERVDRQMRKTGDEPFCFQNLKIRIEGEVFLPMQALNSLRREGIGRLKEAVLSAGRREPEAPAGEKKRESFPQEKASGFLVRVETRGQLEAVLTAPGVEEIILDGPLTEEPEEFLREVKSRGKGLLFAMPHLFREDAARRFETFYEGLARVCDGALIRNWESRQWLLDQGFGKKIYSDANLYGWNQRSRSFLAENGIWRATAPVELNRKELARLGMEGTYLIIYGYLPVMLTANCIQKSGGGCSRAEGLLFLEDRQKKKFPVKNCCRYCYNIIYNCAPLDLVSLADQVERLDPAGLRIDLTLETKEEAERILKRCYRTFVLGEKDLPSEGEYTRGHFKRGVK
;
A
#
# COMPACT_ATOMS: atom_id res chain seq x y z
N MET A 1 12.73 -13.87 -23.33
CA MET A 1 11.72 -13.53 -22.32
C MET A 1 10.33 -13.89 -22.85
N ARG A 2 9.48 -14.55 -22.08
CA ARG A 2 8.08 -14.76 -22.49
C ARG A 2 7.40 -13.39 -22.44
N ASN A 3 6.89 -12.89 -23.57
CA ASN A 3 6.03 -11.70 -23.63
C ASN A 3 4.70 -12.03 -22.93
N ARG A 4 4.68 -12.02 -21.60
CA ARG A 4 3.48 -12.16 -20.79
C ARG A 4 2.96 -10.76 -20.49
N GLU A 5 1.79 -10.45 -21.00
CA GLU A 5 1.21 -9.11 -20.83
C GLU A 5 0.75 -8.84 -19.39
N THR A 6 0.37 -9.87 -18.61
CA THR A 6 -0.06 -9.72 -17.21
C THR A 6 0.80 -10.52 -16.24
N GLU A 7 1.37 -9.84 -15.29
CA GLU A 7 2.24 -10.38 -14.23
C GLU A 7 1.42 -11.09 -13.13
N VAL A 8 1.86 -12.25 -12.68
CA VAL A 8 1.38 -12.87 -11.44
C VAL A 8 2.38 -12.56 -10.33
N LEU A 9 1.97 -11.73 -9.37
CA LEU A 9 2.79 -11.25 -8.26
C LEU A 9 2.45 -12.01 -6.98
N ALA A 10 3.36 -12.88 -6.55
CA ALA A 10 3.19 -13.74 -5.38
C ALA A 10 3.82 -13.18 -4.11
N PRO A 11 3.26 -13.45 -2.92
CA PRO A 11 3.84 -13.06 -1.65
C PRO A 11 4.93 -14.02 -1.19
N ALA A 12 5.99 -13.53 -0.53
CA ALA A 12 6.91 -14.37 0.24
C ALA A 12 7.11 -13.79 1.64
N GLY A 13 6.79 -14.61 2.66
CA GLY A 13 7.05 -14.29 4.06
C GLY A 13 8.24 -15.04 4.64
N SER A 14 8.77 -16.02 3.90
CA SER A 14 9.98 -16.78 4.19
C SER A 14 10.64 -17.23 2.89
N TYR A 15 11.85 -17.77 2.98
CA TYR A 15 12.60 -18.25 1.82
C TYR A 15 11.88 -19.44 1.14
N GLU A 16 11.28 -20.33 1.89
CA GLU A 16 10.48 -21.45 1.36
C GLU A 16 9.24 -20.94 0.60
N CYS A 17 8.64 -19.83 1.04
CA CYS A 17 7.55 -19.19 0.31
C CYS A 17 8.03 -18.57 -1.01
N LEU A 18 9.25 -18.00 -1.04
CA LEU A 18 9.88 -17.50 -2.26
C LEU A 18 10.09 -18.62 -3.27
N GLU A 19 10.67 -19.74 -2.84
CA GLU A 19 10.89 -20.91 -3.70
C GLU A 19 9.56 -21.46 -4.22
N ALA A 20 8.54 -21.58 -3.35
CA ALA A 20 7.19 -22.03 -3.71
C ALA A 20 6.53 -21.10 -4.75
N ALA A 21 6.68 -19.79 -4.61
CA ALA A 21 6.15 -18.79 -5.55
C ALA A 21 6.78 -18.95 -6.94
N VAL A 22 8.11 -19.05 -6.99
CA VAL A 22 8.84 -19.21 -8.26
C VAL A 22 8.49 -20.56 -8.91
N GLN A 23 8.42 -21.64 -8.14
CA GLN A 23 8.02 -22.98 -8.64
C GLN A 23 6.58 -22.99 -9.17
N ALA A 24 5.69 -22.20 -8.59
CA ALA A 24 4.32 -22.04 -9.06
C ALA A 24 4.21 -21.25 -10.37
N GLY A 25 5.31 -20.66 -10.85
CA GLY A 25 5.34 -19.87 -12.09
C GLY A 25 4.97 -18.40 -11.89
N ALA A 26 5.11 -17.85 -10.70
CA ALA A 26 5.02 -16.41 -10.48
C ALA A 26 6.05 -15.65 -11.32
N ASP A 27 5.67 -14.49 -11.86
CA ASP A 27 6.55 -13.62 -12.68
C ASP A 27 7.34 -12.67 -11.79
N ALA A 28 6.76 -12.30 -10.63
CA ALA A 28 7.41 -11.49 -9.63
C ALA A 28 7.04 -11.95 -8.22
N VAL A 29 7.92 -11.66 -7.27
CA VAL A 29 7.68 -11.93 -5.84
C VAL A 29 7.83 -10.66 -5.04
N TYR A 30 6.89 -10.38 -4.13
CA TYR A 30 7.03 -9.29 -3.18
C TYR A 30 7.24 -9.82 -1.76
N LEU A 31 8.18 -9.21 -1.07
CA LEU A 31 8.57 -9.60 0.27
C LEU A 31 8.95 -8.38 1.13
N GLY A 32 9.23 -8.59 2.39
CA GLY A 32 9.63 -7.53 3.31
C GLY A 32 10.86 -7.93 4.11
N GLY A 33 11.69 -6.95 4.37
CA GLY A 33 12.75 -7.09 5.33
C GLY A 33 12.24 -7.05 6.77
N ARG A 34 13.13 -7.30 7.74
CA ARG A 34 12.80 -7.20 9.18
C ARG A 34 12.41 -5.80 9.60
N GLN A 35 12.78 -4.79 8.82
CA GLN A 35 12.43 -3.38 9.01
C GLN A 35 11.52 -2.88 7.88
N PHE A 36 10.80 -1.80 8.11
CA PHE A 36 10.04 -1.00 7.13
C PHE A 36 8.87 -1.68 6.42
N GLY A 37 8.55 -2.93 6.73
CA GLY A 37 7.48 -3.69 6.07
C GLY A 37 6.20 -3.82 6.89
N ALA A 38 5.02 -3.72 6.24
CA ALA A 38 3.68 -3.75 6.86
C ALA A 38 3.23 -5.14 7.38
N ARG A 39 4.13 -6.08 7.62
CA ARG A 39 3.85 -7.40 8.21
C ARG A 39 4.92 -7.73 9.25
N ALA A 40 4.92 -6.98 10.36
CA ALA A 40 5.91 -7.12 11.44
C ALA A 40 5.99 -8.53 12.06
N PHE A 41 4.93 -9.34 11.93
CA PHE A 41 4.86 -10.70 12.48
C PHE A 41 5.12 -11.82 11.44
N ALA A 42 5.47 -11.49 10.20
CA ALA A 42 6.03 -12.47 9.26
C ALA A 42 7.47 -12.83 9.67
N ALA A 43 8.01 -13.95 9.19
CA ALA A 43 9.41 -14.31 9.44
C ALA A 43 10.36 -13.21 8.92
N ASN A 44 9.98 -12.61 7.77
CA ASN A 44 10.72 -11.57 7.08
C ASN A 44 12.18 -11.97 6.77
N PHE A 45 12.81 -11.21 5.91
CA PHE A 45 14.15 -11.50 5.42
C PHE A 45 15.16 -10.57 6.11
N ASP A 46 16.30 -11.10 6.52
CA ASP A 46 17.44 -10.24 6.87
C ASP A 46 18.18 -9.79 5.60
N ARG A 47 19.30 -9.07 5.77
CA ARG A 47 20.06 -8.51 4.65
C ARG A 47 20.62 -9.60 3.74
N GLU A 48 21.18 -10.65 4.31
CA GLU A 48 21.80 -11.76 3.57
C GLU A 48 20.74 -12.56 2.82
N ASP A 49 19.62 -12.86 3.49
CA ASP A 49 18.48 -13.54 2.86
C ASP A 49 17.87 -12.72 1.71
N LEU A 50 17.82 -11.38 1.83
CA LEU A 50 17.33 -10.50 0.75
C LEU A 50 18.27 -10.54 -0.47
N LEU A 51 19.57 -10.49 -0.26
CA LEU A 51 20.56 -10.59 -1.35
C LEU A 51 20.50 -11.96 -2.03
N ARG A 52 20.40 -13.04 -1.27
CA ARG A 52 20.19 -14.40 -1.81
C ARG A 52 18.85 -14.51 -2.56
N ALA A 53 17.81 -13.86 -2.07
CA ALA A 53 16.50 -13.85 -2.74
C ALA A 53 16.56 -13.13 -4.10
N LEU A 54 17.29 -11.99 -4.19
CA LEU A 54 17.54 -11.29 -5.45
C LEU A 54 18.27 -12.18 -6.46
N GLU A 55 19.39 -12.78 -6.04
CA GLU A 55 20.11 -13.74 -6.86
C GLU A 55 19.21 -14.88 -7.34
N TYR A 56 18.45 -15.49 -6.42
CA TYR A 56 17.59 -16.63 -6.71
C TYR A 56 16.52 -16.32 -7.77
N VAL A 57 15.87 -15.16 -7.66
CA VAL A 57 14.78 -14.79 -8.59
C VAL A 57 15.33 -14.32 -9.94
N HIS A 58 16.41 -13.53 -9.95
CA HIS A 58 17.00 -13.01 -11.19
C HIS A 58 17.59 -14.13 -12.06
N LEU A 59 18.28 -15.10 -11.46
CA LEU A 59 18.78 -16.28 -12.17
C LEU A 59 17.65 -17.15 -12.78
N ARG A 60 16.39 -16.91 -12.38
CA ARG A 60 15.20 -17.59 -12.92
C ARG A 60 14.31 -16.65 -13.73
N GLY A 61 14.84 -15.50 -14.16
CA GLY A 61 14.13 -14.52 -14.97
C GLY A 61 12.88 -13.95 -14.30
N ARG A 62 12.90 -13.83 -12.94
CA ARG A 62 11.81 -13.27 -12.14
C ARG A 62 12.22 -11.94 -11.53
N LYS A 63 11.21 -11.13 -11.09
CA LYS A 63 11.41 -9.86 -10.43
C LYS A 63 11.19 -9.97 -8.92
N LEU A 64 11.84 -9.09 -8.16
CA LEU A 64 11.66 -8.97 -6.72
C LEU A 64 11.29 -7.55 -6.32
N TYR A 65 10.18 -7.39 -5.57
CA TYR A 65 9.71 -6.12 -5.07
C TYR A 65 9.81 -6.07 -3.54
N LEU A 66 10.54 -5.09 -3.03
CA LEU A 66 10.74 -4.92 -1.59
C LEU A 66 9.66 -4.00 -1.01
N THR A 67 8.97 -4.45 0.05
CA THR A 67 7.99 -3.59 0.72
C THR A 67 8.68 -2.65 1.71
N VAL A 68 8.54 -1.34 1.47
CA VAL A 68 8.88 -0.24 2.37
C VAL A 68 7.58 0.54 2.61
N ASN A 69 6.55 -0.19 3.07
CA ASN A 69 5.17 0.28 3.07
C ASN A 69 4.59 0.43 4.48
N THR A 70 5.38 0.96 5.39
CA THR A 70 4.96 1.48 6.69
C THR A 70 5.21 2.97 6.76
N LEU A 71 4.50 3.67 7.67
CA LEU A 71 4.83 5.04 8.02
C LEU A 71 6.12 5.04 8.85
N LEU A 72 7.07 5.90 8.52
CA LEU A 72 8.37 5.98 9.17
C LEU A 72 8.48 7.24 10.04
N LYS A 73 9.12 7.07 11.22
CA LYS A 73 9.52 8.18 12.08
C LYS A 73 10.84 8.76 11.58
N ASP A 74 11.21 9.98 12.00
CA ASP A 74 12.43 10.66 11.55
C ASP A 74 13.70 9.79 11.65
N ARG A 75 13.87 9.11 12.80
CA ARG A 75 15.02 8.24 12.98
C ARG A 75 15.06 7.07 12.00
N GLU A 76 13.92 6.54 11.63
CA GLU A 76 13.81 5.39 10.72
C GLU A 76 14.06 5.82 9.27
N ILE A 77 13.63 7.03 8.88
CA ILE A 77 13.88 7.55 7.54
C ILE A 77 15.37 7.88 7.32
N GLU A 78 16.08 8.28 8.37
CA GLU A 78 17.54 8.49 8.36
C GLU A 78 18.30 7.18 8.05
N GLU A 79 17.84 6.04 8.55
CA GLU A 79 18.45 4.72 8.35
C GLU A 79 18.12 4.07 6.99
N LEU A 80 17.08 4.58 6.29
CA LEU A 80 16.50 3.92 5.11
C LEU A 80 17.45 3.88 3.91
N GLU A 81 18.23 4.94 3.68
CA GLU A 81 19.15 4.99 2.55
C GLU A 81 20.23 3.90 2.66
N GLU A 82 20.87 3.79 3.83
CA GLU A 82 21.88 2.75 4.09
C GLU A 82 21.27 1.34 3.98
N TYR A 83 20.03 1.18 4.42
CA TYR A 83 19.32 -0.09 4.30
C TYR A 83 19.05 -0.49 2.85
N LEU A 84 18.62 0.43 1.98
CA LEU A 84 18.25 0.13 0.59
C LEU A 84 19.46 -0.01 -0.34
N MET A 85 20.57 0.69 -0.07
CA MET A 85 21.73 0.77 -0.94
C MET A 85 22.27 -0.58 -1.43
N PRO A 86 22.46 -1.61 -0.58
CA PRO A 86 22.97 -2.91 -1.04
C PRO A 86 22.05 -3.60 -2.04
N PHE A 87 20.72 -3.50 -1.83
CA PHE A 87 19.73 -4.13 -2.72
C PHE A 87 19.61 -3.37 -4.03
N TYR A 88 19.71 -2.04 -3.98
CA TYR A 88 19.74 -1.21 -5.19
C TYR A 88 20.93 -1.59 -6.09
N ARG A 89 22.13 -1.73 -5.50
CA ARG A 89 23.34 -2.13 -6.23
C ARG A 89 23.20 -3.50 -6.89
N GLU A 90 22.58 -4.45 -6.21
CA GLU A 90 22.34 -5.80 -6.74
C GLU A 90 21.08 -5.92 -7.60
N GLY A 91 20.51 -4.78 -8.06
CA GLY A 91 19.49 -4.77 -9.09
C GLY A 91 18.05 -4.92 -8.57
N LEU A 92 17.73 -4.54 -7.33
CA LEU A 92 16.35 -4.55 -6.84
C LEU A 92 15.40 -3.92 -7.85
N ASP A 93 14.34 -4.66 -8.25
CA ASP A 93 13.45 -4.23 -9.33
C ASP A 93 12.54 -3.07 -8.94
N ALA A 94 11.95 -3.10 -7.74
CA ALA A 94 11.08 -2.04 -7.26
C ALA A 94 10.93 -2.01 -5.74
N VAL A 95 10.49 -0.85 -5.22
CA VAL A 95 10.00 -0.70 -3.84
C VAL A 95 8.51 -0.38 -3.83
N ILE A 96 7.78 -0.95 -2.85
CA ILE A 96 6.36 -0.68 -2.63
C ILE A 96 6.25 0.29 -1.46
N VAL A 97 5.74 1.51 -1.68
CA VAL A 97 5.86 2.65 -0.76
C VAL A 97 4.50 3.15 -0.28
N GLN A 98 4.39 3.50 1.01
CA GLN A 98 3.26 4.19 1.63
C GLN A 98 3.63 5.61 2.10
N ASP A 99 4.80 5.79 2.69
CA ASP A 99 5.24 7.04 3.31
C ASP A 99 5.72 8.06 2.26
N LEU A 100 5.27 9.32 2.37
CA LEU A 100 5.65 10.39 1.44
C LEU A 100 7.13 10.75 1.52
N GLY A 101 7.72 10.66 2.71
CA GLY A 101 9.15 10.88 2.91
C GLY A 101 10.00 9.76 2.31
N VAL A 102 9.48 8.51 2.34
CA VAL A 102 10.09 7.38 1.63
C VAL A 102 10.04 7.60 0.12
N LEU A 103 8.90 8.04 -0.41
CA LEU A 103 8.76 8.36 -1.84
C LEU A 103 9.78 9.43 -2.25
N ASP A 104 9.88 10.53 -1.49
CA ASP A 104 10.82 11.62 -1.74
C ASP A 104 12.29 11.13 -1.68
N LEU A 105 12.65 10.36 -0.64
CA LEU A 105 13.98 9.80 -0.49
C LEU A 105 14.37 8.88 -1.65
N VAL A 106 13.48 7.96 -2.01
CA VAL A 106 13.75 7.00 -3.10
C VAL A 106 13.92 7.71 -4.42
N ARG A 107 13.12 8.73 -4.73
CA ARG A 107 13.25 9.50 -5.97
C ARG A 107 14.52 10.33 -6.03
N GLU A 108 14.99 10.84 -4.88
CA GLU A 108 16.22 11.64 -4.77
C GLU A 108 17.47 10.77 -4.84
N ARG A 109 17.48 9.61 -4.13
CA ARG A 109 18.70 8.82 -3.90
C ARG A 109 18.82 7.59 -4.80
N PHE A 110 17.73 7.12 -5.39
CA PHE A 110 17.64 5.91 -6.20
C PHE A 110 16.79 6.18 -7.46
N PRO A 111 17.20 7.08 -8.36
CA PRO A 111 16.37 7.59 -9.46
C PRO A 111 15.86 6.47 -10.40
N ASP A 112 16.68 5.42 -10.61
CA ASP A 112 16.36 4.30 -11.50
C ASP A 112 15.56 3.17 -10.82
N LEU A 113 15.32 3.28 -9.50
CA LEU A 113 14.52 2.30 -8.78
C LEU A 113 13.04 2.55 -9.02
N ALA A 114 12.33 1.56 -9.55
CA ALA A 114 10.90 1.68 -9.77
C ALA A 114 10.15 1.82 -8.42
N VAL A 115 9.16 2.72 -8.39
CA VAL A 115 8.34 2.98 -7.22
C VAL A 115 6.89 2.56 -7.49
N HIS A 116 6.41 1.59 -6.72
CA HIS A 116 5.03 1.15 -6.70
C HIS A 116 4.30 1.79 -5.53
N ILE A 117 3.26 2.57 -5.80
CA ILE A 117 2.45 3.21 -4.76
C ILE A 117 1.57 2.14 -4.10
N SER A 118 1.77 1.95 -2.80
CA SER A 118 1.03 0.95 -2.01
C SER A 118 -0.47 1.25 -1.96
N THR A 119 -1.29 0.20 -1.87
CA THR A 119 -2.72 0.35 -1.57
C THR A 119 -2.99 1.12 -0.25
N GLN A 120 -1.99 1.21 0.63
CA GLN A 120 -2.08 1.98 1.88
C GLN A 120 -1.98 3.50 1.66
N MET A 121 -1.60 3.97 0.46
CA MET A 121 -1.75 5.37 0.04
C MET A 121 -3.21 5.73 -0.30
N THR A 122 -4.10 4.74 -0.38
CA THR A 122 -5.54 4.91 -0.62
C THR A 122 -5.85 5.64 -1.93
N VAL A 123 -5.16 5.30 -3.02
CA VAL A 123 -5.44 5.90 -4.33
C VAL A 123 -6.79 5.38 -4.85
N THR A 124 -7.75 6.30 -5.05
CA THR A 124 -9.16 5.97 -5.35
C THR A 124 -9.66 6.53 -6.68
N SER A 125 -8.89 7.34 -7.38
CA SER A 125 -9.27 7.88 -8.68
C SER A 125 -8.07 8.18 -9.58
N GLU A 126 -8.36 8.48 -10.83
CA GLU A 126 -7.32 8.82 -11.83
C GLU A 126 -6.56 10.10 -11.48
N THR A 127 -7.19 11.06 -10.79
CA THR A 127 -6.53 12.29 -10.32
C THR A 127 -5.42 11.97 -9.31
N GLY A 128 -5.67 11.04 -8.37
CA GLY A 128 -4.64 10.56 -7.46
C GLY A 128 -3.51 9.81 -8.17
N ALA A 129 -3.85 8.98 -9.15
CA ALA A 129 -2.84 8.27 -9.94
C ALA A 129 -1.95 9.24 -10.74
N ARG A 130 -2.51 10.28 -11.37
CA ARG A 130 -1.76 11.34 -12.06
C ARG A 130 -0.83 12.10 -11.09
N PHE A 131 -1.33 12.43 -9.89
CA PHE A 131 -0.51 13.08 -8.87
C PHE A 131 0.76 12.29 -8.57
N PHE A 132 0.67 10.97 -8.37
CA PHE A 132 1.84 10.14 -8.09
C PHE A 132 2.70 9.88 -9.33
N LYS A 133 2.12 9.81 -10.54
CA LYS A 133 2.88 9.74 -11.80
C LYS A 133 3.85 10.90 -11.93
N ASP A 134 3.37 12.12 -11.72
CA ASP A 134 4.17 13.35 -11.81
C ASP A 134 5.31 13.39 -10.77
N ARG A 135 5.26 12.49 -9.79
CA ARG A 135 6.29 12.31 -8.73
C ARG A 135 7.09 11.03 -8.90
N GLY A 136 7.08 10.47 -10.11
CA GLY A 136 7.93 9.37 -10.52
C GLY A 136 7.45 7.98 -10.08
N ALA A 137 6.19 7.82 -9.70
CA ALA A 137 5.63 6.49 -9.56
C ALA A 137 5.55 5.77 -10.91
N THR A 138 5.84 4.49 -10.92
CA THR A 138 5.75 3.63 -12.12
C THR A 138 4.52 2.75 -12.12
N ARG A 139 3.99 2.43 -10.92
CA ARG A 139 2.85 1.53 -10.72
C ARG A 139 1.99 2.01 -9.56
N ILE A 140 0.67 1.84 -9.71
CA ILE A 140 -0.29 2.06 -8.62
C ILE A 140 -0.89 0.73 -8.17
N VAL A 141 -0.93 0.51 -6.85
CA VAL A 141 -1.80 -0.49 -6.23
C VAL A 141 -3.05 0.22 -5.74
N PRO A 142 -4.13 0.30 -6.52
CA PRO A 142 -5.30 1.09 -6.17
C PRO A 142 -5.98 0.56 -4.92
N ALA A 143 -6.86 1.38 -4.32
CA ALA A 143 -7.70 0.94 -3.23
C ALA A 143 -8.54 -0.29 -3.65
N ARG A 144 -8.65 -1.29 -2.78
CA ARG A 144 -9.34 -2.57 -3.08
C ARG A 144 -10.84 -2.42 -3.30
N GLU A 145 -11.37 -1.26 -2.95
CA GLU A 145 -12.78 -0.89 -2.99
C GLU A 145 -13.22 -0.35 -4.37
N LEU A 146 -12.30 -0.29 -5.34
CA LEU A 146 -12.62 0.17 -6.70
C LEU A 146 -13.28 -0.93 -7.53
N SER A 147 -14.19 -0.49 -8.40
CA SER A 147 -14.79 -1.33 -9.45
C SER A 147 -13.84 -1.48 -10.65
N LEU A 148 -14.10 -2.47 -11.50
CA LEU A 148 -13.37 -2.67 -12.75
C LEU A 148 -13.38 -1.43 -13.64
N GLU A 149 -14.51 -0.72 -13.70
CA GLU A 149 -14.66 0.49 -14.48
C GLU A 149 -13.78 1.63 -13.98
N GLU A 150 -13.69 1.84 -12.65
CA GLU A 150 -12.80 2.84 -12.06
C GLU A 150 -11.31 2.50 -12.31
N ILE A 151 -10.96 1.21 -12.22
CA ILE A 151 -9.59 0.74 -12.53
C ILE A 151 -9.24 1.00 -14.00
N ARG A 152 -10.15 0.67 -14.93
CA ARG A 152 -9.97 0.94 -16.36
C ARG A 152 -9.70 2.41 -16.62
N ARG A 153 -10.54 3.31 -16.09
CA ARG A 153 -10.36 4.76 -16.25
C ARG A 153 -9.05 5.25 -15.66
N MET A 154 -8.68 4.74 -14.48
CA MET A 154 -7.40 5.07 -13.84
C MET A 154 -6.23 4.66 -14.76
N LYS A 155 -6.26 3.46 -15.35
CA LYS A 155 -5.27 2.98 -16.32
C LYS A 155 -5.20 3.89 -17.55
N GLU A 156 -6.34 4.14 -18.19
CA GLU A 156 -6.42 4.93 -19.42
C GLU A 156 -5.95 6.38 -19.23
N LYS A 157 -6.33 7.01 -18.12
CA LYS A 157 -6.03 8.42 -17.86
C LYS A 157 -4.64 8.67 -17.29
N SER A 158 -4.11 7.75 -16.47
CA SER A 158 -2.77 7.89 -15.91
C SER A 158 -1.69 7.29 -16.81
N GLY A 159 -1.98 6.21 -17.51
CA GLY A 159 -1.00 5.42 -18.27
C GLY A 159 -0.01 4.65 -17.39
N LEU A 160 -0.19 4.66 -16.05
CA LEU A 160 0.63 3.89 -15.11
C LEU A 160 0.27 2.40 -15.16
N GLU A 161 1.16 1.54 -14.68
CA GLU A 161 0.83 0.14 -14.43
C GLU A 161 -0.16 0.03 -13.26
N MET A 162 -1.16 -0.86 -13.42
CA MET A 162 -2.17 -1.18 -12.40
C MET A 162 -1.90 -2.54 -11.80
N GLU A 163 -1.68 -2.58 -10.47
CA GLU A 163 -1.48 -3.81 -9.71
C GLU A 163 -2.69 -4.05 -8.80
N CYS A 164 -3.50 -5.05 -9.10
CA CYS A 164 -4.75 -5.32 -8.38
C CYS A 164 -4.68 -6.60 -7.57
N PHE A 165 -5.22 -6.57 -6.35
CA PHE A 165 -5.36 -7.78 -5.55
C PHE A 165 -6.39 -8.71 -6.17
N VAL A 166 -6.02 -9.97 -6.38
CA VAL A 166 -6.90 -10.99 -6.97
C VAL A 166 -7.27 -12.11 -6.01
N HIS A 167 -6.50 -12.31 -4.92
CA HIS A 167 -6.76 -13.40 -3.97
C HIS A 167 -6.32 -13.05 -2.55
N GLY A 168 -7.06 -13.59 -1.56
CA GLY A 168 -6.69 -13.58 -0.15
C GLY A 168 -7.45 -12.58 0.69
N ALA A 169 -6.89 -12.23 1.85
CA ALA A 169 -7.60 -11.47 2.88
C ALA A 169 -7.96 -10.04 2.45
N MET A 170 -9.20 -9.65 2.74
CA MET A 170 -9.68 -8.27 2.55
C MET A 170 -9.71 -7.50 3.86
N CYS A 171 -9.37 -6.21 3.80
CA CYS A 171 -9.62 -5.25 4.86
C CYS A 171 -11.06 -4.77 4.84
N TYR A 172 -11.61 -4.47 6.01
CA TYR A 172 -12.92 -3.82 6.11
C TYR A 172 -12.84 -2.30 5.88
N CYS A 173 -11.76 -1.69 6.35
CA CYS A 173 -11.41 -0.29 6.16
C CYS A 173 -10.59 -0.11 4.88
N TYR A 174 -10.71 1.04 4.21
CA TYR A 174 -9.74 1.44 3.21
C TYR A 174 -8.32 1.30 3.77
N SER A 175 -7.46 0.62 3.02
CA SER A 175 -6.09 0.35 3.47
C SER A 175 -5.34 1.67 3.67
N GLY A 176 -4.64 1.81 4.80
CA GLY A 176 -3.99 3.07 5.18
C GLY A 176 -4.85 3.99 6.08
N GLN A 177 -6.17 3.85 6.09
CA GLN A 177 -7.09 4.72 6.83
C GLN A 177 -7.62 4.12 8.13
N CYS A 178 -7.00 3.02 8.62
CA CYS A 178 -7.45 2.35 9.84
C CYS A 178 -6.58 2.67 11.05
N LEU A 179 -7.13 3.37 12.03
CA LEU A 179 -6.51 3.68 13.32
C LEU A 179 -7.10 2.86 14.49
N MET A 180 -8.10 1.98 14.23
CA MET A 180 -8.81 1.29 15.30
C MET A 180 -7.89 0.40 16.15
N SER A 181 -7.00 -0.37 15.50
CA SER A 181 -6.05 -1.23 16.22
C SER A 181 -5.04 -0.41 17.04
N SER A 182 -4.66 0.75 16.56
CA SER A 182 -3.71 1.64 17.24
C SER A 182 -4.35 2.35 18.42
N LEU A 183 -5.50 2.98 18.24
CA LEU A 183 -6.16 3.76 19.31
C LEU A 183 -6.71 2.89 20.45
N ILE A 184 -7.18 1.67 20.14
CA ILE A 184 -7.67 0.73 21.15
C ILE A 184 -6.53 -0.01 21.85
N GLY A 185 -5.52 -0.48 21.09
CA GLY A 185 -4.50 -1.41 21.59
C GLY A 185 -3.04 -0.99 21.40
N GLY A 186 -2.76 0.22 20.92
CA GLY A 186 -1.40 0.72 20.70
C GLY A 186 -0.67 0.06 19.52
N ARG A 187 -1.36 -0.78 18.71
CA ARG A 187 -0.80 -1.56 17.61
C ARG A 187 -1.19 -0.96 16.26
N SER A 188 -0.33 -0.10 15.70
CA SER A 188 -0.64 0.56 14.43
C SER A 188 -0.69 -0.40 13.24
N GLY A 189 -1.82 -0.36 12.50
CA GLY A 189 -1.95 -1.06 11.23
C GLY A 189 -1.03 -0.49 10.15
N ASN A 190 -0.79 0.81 10.18
CA ASN A 190 0.11 1.52 9.27
C ASN A 190 1.60 1.27 9.57
N ARG A 191 1.89 0.59 10.68
CA ARG A 191 3.22 0.11 11.06
C ARG A 191 3.31 -1.42 11.09
N GLY A 192 2.39 -2.10 10.40
CA GLY A 192 2.41 -3.55 10.25
C GLY A 192 1.94 -4.36 11.46
N GLN A 193 1.43 -3.71 12.52
CA GLN A 193 1.11 -4.38 13.79
C GLN A 193 -0.39 -4.59 14.04
N CYS A 194 -1.22 -4.55 12.99
CA CYS A 194 -2.67 -4.65 13.10
C CYS A 194 -3.13 -5.88 13.92
N ALA A 195 -3.92 -5.64 14.98
CA ALA A 195 -4.53 -6.68 15.82
C ALA A 195 -5.84 -7.26 15.24
N GLN A 196 -6.25 -6.80 14.05
CA GLN A 196 -7.47 -7.22 13.35
C GLN A 196 -8.77 -7.00 14.18
N PRO A 197 -9.02 -5.81 14.76
CA PRO A 197 -10.24 -5.56 15.54
C PRO A 197 -11.51 -5.76 14.71
N CYS A 198 -11.48 -5.54 13.39
CA CYS A 198 -12.59 -5.82 12.47
C CYS A 198 -12.98 -7.31 12.39
N ARG A 199 -12.20 -8.23 12.98
CA ARG A 199 -12.52 -9.67 13.04
C ARG A 199 -13.17 -10.09 14.36
N LEU A 200 -13.41 -9.14 15.24
CA LEU A 200 -14.10 -9.36 16.51
C LEU A 200 -15.62 -9.16 16.32
N PRO A 201 -16.45 -9.78 17.19
CA PRO A 201 -17.89 -9.56 17.15
C PRO A 201 -18.27 -8.18 17.71
N TYR A 202 -19.23 -7.55 17.04
CA TYR A 202 -19.87 -6.30 17.47
C TYR A 202 -21.39 -6.44 17.46
N ARG A 203 -22.07 -5.58 18.22
CA ARG A 203 -23.52 -5.42 18.22
C ARG A 203 -23.89 -4.10 17.58
N VAL A 204 -24.92 -4.09 16.74
CA VAL A 204 -25.54 -2.87 16.18
C VAL A 204 -26.92 -2.72 16.76
N GLY A 205 -27.18 -1.61 17.44
CA GLY A 205 -28.47 -1.37 18.14
C GLY A 205 -28.79 -2.48 19.14
N GLU A 206 -30.03 -2.98 19.11
CA GLU A 206 -30.52 -4.08 19.97
C GLU A 206 -30.23 -5.48 19.41
N GLY A 207 -29.52 -5.57 18.27
CA GLY A 207 -29.20 -6.84 17.60
C GLY A 207 -28.27 -7.74 18.41
N LYS A 208 -28.04 -8.98 17.92
CA LYS A 208 -27.07 -9.91 18.51
C LYS A 208 -25.63 -9.50 18.14
N GLN A 209 -24.66 -9.90 18.97
CA GLN A 209 -23.24 -9.79 18.61
C GLN A 209 -22.90 -10.69 17.42
N GLN A 210 -22.31 -10.12 16.37
CA GLN A 210 -21.94 -10.80 15.13
C GLN A 210 -20.61 -10.24 14.60
N ASP A 211 -19.95 -11.00 13.75
CA ASP A 211 -18.69 -10.58 13.09
C ASP A 211 -18.97 -9.62 11.92
N ILE A 212 -19.79 -8.59 12.14
CA ILE A 212 -20.36 -7.67 11.12
C ILE A 212 -19.30 -6.88 10.34
N LEU A 213 -18.10 -6.71 10.88
CA LEU A 213 -16.98 -6.05 10.21
C LEU A 213 -16.02 -7.05 9.53
N SER A 214 -16.37 -8.35 9.53
CA SER A 214 -15.47 -9.39 9.04
C SER A 214 -15.71 -9.70 7.58
N MET A 215 -14.86 -9.16 6.69
CA MET A 215 -14.91 -9.47 5.26
C MET A 215 -14.60 -10.93 4.98
N LYS A 216 -15.26 -11.52 3.97
CA LYS A 216 -14.80 -12.73 3.29
C LYS A 216 -13.48 -12.46 2.58
N ASP A 217 -12.76 -13.50 2.23
CA ASP A 217 -11.52 -13.38 1.46
C ASP A 217 -11.85 -13.20 -0.04
N LEU A 218 -10.98 -12.52 -0.77
CA LEU A 218 -11.11 -12.30 -2.22
C LEU A 218 -10.73 -13.58 -2.98
N CYS A 219 -11.50 -13.92 -4.00
CA CYS A 219 -11.14 -14.88 -5.03
C CYS A 219 -11.66 -14.39 -6.38
N ALA A 220 -10.80 -13.81 -7.19
CA ALA A 220 -11.12 -13.23 -8.49
C ALA A 220 -10.69 -14.12 -9.68
N LEU A 221 -10.51 -15.43 -9.46
CA LEU A 221 -10.04 -16.35 -10.51
C LEU A 221 -10.93 -16.33 -11.76
N SER A 222 -12.23 -16.28 -11.56
CA SER A 222 -13.20 -16.23 -12.67
C SER A 222 -13.25 -14.87 -13.37
N LEU A 223 -12.69 -13.82 -12.76
CA LEU A 223 -12.66 -12.46 -13.28
C LEU A 223 -11.37 -12.12 -14.07
N ILE A 224 -10.48 -13.09 -14.27
CA ILE A 224 -9.22 -12.87 -15.00
C ILE A 224 -9.44 -12.19 -16.34
N PRO A 225 -10.40 -12.60 -17.21
CA PRO A 225 -10.64 -11.92 -18.48
C PRO A 225 -10.99 -10.45 -18.30
N GLU A 226 -11.90 -10.14 -17.38
CA GLU A 226 -12.39 -8.78 -17.16
C GLU A 226 -11.31 -7.87 -16.53
N LEU A 227 -10.47 -8.42 -15.66
CA LEU A 227 -9.33 -7.71 -15.08
C LEU A 227 -8.29 -7.35 -16.15
N ILE A 228 -7.97 -8.29 -17.05
CA ILE A 228 -7.05 -8.05 -18.17
C ILE A 228 -7.65 -7.00 -19.12
N GLU A 229 -8.92 -7.14 -19.48
CA GLU A 229 -9.63 -6.19 -20.34
C GLU A 229 -9.79 -4.80 -19.71
N ALA A 230 -9.78 -4.71 -18.37
CA ALA A 230 -9.73 -3.44 -17.64
C ALA A 230 -8.31 -2.82 -17.58
N GLY A 231 -7.29 -3.48 -18.13
CA GLY A 231 -5.92 -2.99 -18.21
C GLY A 231 -5.10 -3.23 -16.94
N VAL A 232 -5.43 -4.28 -16.17
CA VAL A 232 -4.63 -4.68 -15.00
C VAL A 232 -3.34 -5.35 -15.47
N ASP A 233 -2.20 -4.77 -15.11
CA ASP A 233 -0.87 -5.25 -15.52
C ASP A 233 -0.30 -6.32 -14.56
N SER A 234 -0.73 -6.31 -13.28
CA SER A 234 -0.21 -7.24 -12.27
C SER A 234 -1.30 -7.76 -11.33
N PHE A 235 -1.37 -9.08 -11.20
CA PHE A 235 -2.26 -9.81 -10.31
C PHE A 235 -1.59 -10.09 -8.97
N LYS A 236 -1.93 -9.31 -7.96
CA LYS A 236 -1.33 -9.42 -6.63
C LYS A 236 -2.08 -10.40 -5.74
N ILE A 237 -1.35 -11.38 -5.21
CA ILE A 237 -1.86 -12.35 -4.24
C ILE A 237 -1.53 -11.86 -2.83
N GLU A 238 -2.54 -11.70 -1.94
CA GLU A 238 -2.30 -11.41 -0.51
C GLU A 238 -1.93 -12.69 0.24
N GLY A 239 -0.85 -12.66 1.02
CA GLY A 239 -0.49 -13.85 1.77
C GLY A 239 0.90 -13.90 2.40
N ARG A 240 1.59 -12.80 2.68
CA ARG A 240 2.94 -12.80 3.28
C ARG A 240 3.03 -13.53 4.64
N MET A 241 1.92 -13.76 5.32
CA MET A 241 1.86 -14.55 6.56
C MET A 241 1.32 -15.96 6.32
N LYS A 242 1.31 -16.45 5.09
CA LYS A 242 0.83 -17.77 4.72
C LYS A 242 1.98 -18.76 4.56
N GLN A 243 1.64 -20.05 4.57
CA GLN A 243 2.60 -21.15 4.40
C GLN A 243 2.94 -21.36 2.92
N PRO A 244 4.06 -22.04 2.60
CA PRO A 244 4.50 -22.27 1.22
C PRO A 244 3.48 -22.99 0.34
N ASP A 245 2.71 -23.94 0.89
CA ASP A 245 1.66 -24.67 0.19
C ASP A 245 0.55 -23.75 -0.34
N TYR A 246 0.10 -22.79 0.48
CA TYR A 246 -0.83 -21.76 0.04
C TYR A 246 -0.26 -20.92 -1.09
N VAL A 247 0.98 -20.43 -0.93
CA VAL A 247 1.62 -19.56 -1.93
C VAL A 247 1.75 -20.28 -3.27
N TRP A 248 2.22 -21.53 -3.23
CA TRP A 248 2.36 -22.35 -4.42
C TRP A 248 1.02 -22.61 -5.12
N GLN A 249 0.02 -23.03 -4.38
CA GLN A 249 -1.29 -23.36 -4.95
C GLN A 249 -1.97 -22.16 -5.60
N VAL A 250 -1.99 -21.03 -4.87
CA VAL A 250 -2.65 -19.82 -5.37
C VAL A 250 -1.92 -19.26 -6.59
N ALA A 251 -0.59 -19.09 -6.53
CA ALA A 251 0.18 -18.58 -7.65
C ALA A 251 0.06 -19.47 -8.90
N ARG A 252 0.13 -20.81 -8.72
CA ARG A 252 -0.04 -21.78 -9.81
C ARG A 252 -1.40 -21.68 -10.48
N MET A 253 -2.49 -21.50 -9.72
CA MET A 253 -3.84 -21.35 -10.27
C MET A 253 -3.98 -20.06 -11.07
N TYR A 254 -3.54 -18.94 -10.51
CA TYR A 254 -3.59 -17.67 -11.26
C TYR A 254 -2.72 -17.72 -12.51
N ARG A 255 -1.53 -18.32 -12.45
CA ARG A 255 -0.68 -18.49 -13.66
C ARG A 255 -1.35 -19.37 -14.70
N LYS A 256 -1.88 -20.53 -14.31
CA LYS A 256 -2.61 -21.45 -15.20
C LYS A 256 -3.74 -20.75 -15.97
N TYR A 257 -4.58 -19.99 -15.25
CA TYR A 257 -5.75 -19.37 -15.86
C TYR A 257 -5.41 -18.08 -16.63
N THR A 258 -4.35 -17.38 -16.24
CA THR A 258 -3.83 -16.27 -17.04
C THR A 258 -3.27 -16.79 -18.38
N ASP A 259 -2.47 -17.86 -18.37
CA ASP A 259 -1.97 -18.51 -19.59
C ASP A 259 -3.12 -19.06 -20.46
N LEU A 260 -4.18 -19.61 -19.84
CA LEU A 260 -5.36 -20.09 -20.55
C LEU A 260 -6.08 -18.96 -21.29
N TYR A 261 -6.22 -17.79 -20.64
CA TYR A 261 -6.83 -16.61 -21.28
C TYR A 261 -6.03 -16.15 -22.50
N TYR A 262 -4.71 -16.02 -22.38
CA TYR A 262 -3.87 -15.63 -23.53
C TYR A 262 -3.83 -16.67 -24.64
N ALA A 263 -3.99 -17.95 -24.30
CA ALA A 263 -4.01 -19.03 -25.29
C ALA A 263 -5.36 -19.17 -26.03
N ARG A 264 -6.49 -18.87 -25.37
CA ARG A 264 -7.84 -19.19 -25.89
C ARG A 264 -8.78 -17.99 -25.98
N GLY A 265 -8.37 -16.82 -25.51
CA GLY A 265 -9.23 -15.64 -25.43
C GLY A 265 -10.39 -15.78 -24.44
N LYS A 266 -11.23 -14.75 -24.38
CA LYS A 266 -12.39 -14.68 -23.48
C LYS A 266 -13.40 -15.78 -23.72
N ASP A 267 -13.71 -16.07 -24.98
CA ASP A 267 -14.74 -17.07 -25.35
C ASP A 267 -14.32 -18.49 -24.99
N GLY A 268 -13.02 -18.79 -25.04
CA GLY A 268 -12.43 -20.06 -24.65
C GLY A 268 -12.06 -20.18 -23.18
N PHE A 269 -12.23 -19.12 -22.38
CA PHE A 269 -11.90 -19.13 -20.96
C PHE A 269 -13.02 -19.77 -20.12
N ARG A 270 -12.68 -20.81 -19.38
CA ARG A 270 -13.56 -21.44 -18.41
C ARG A 270 -12.73 -21.92 -17.23
N VAL A 271 -13.17 -21.60 -16.02
CA VAL A 271 -12.55 -22.10 -14.79
C VAL A 271 -13.15 -23.46 -14.46
N ASP A 272 -12.29 -24.46 -14.26
CA ASP A 272 -12.72 -25.79 -13.82
C ASP A 272 -13.20 -25.71 -12.35
N GLN A 273 -14.34 -26.34 -12.07
CA GLN A 273 -14.95 -26.31 -10.75
C GLN A 273 -14.07 -26.97 -9.67
N LYS A 274 -13.32 -28.04 -10.04
CA LYS A 274 -12.40 -28.70 -9.12
C LYS A 274 -11.21 -27.82 -8.77
N ASP A 275 -10.68 -27.08 -9.75
CA ASP A 275 -9.60 -26.10 -9.51
C ASP A 275 -10.05 -24.98 -8.58
N LEU A 276 -11.29 -24.48 -8.78
CA LEU A 276 -11.88 -23.46 -7.92
C LEU A 276 -12.07 -23.99 -6.48
N GLU A 277 -12.55 -25.19 -6.32
CA GLU A 277 -12.71 -25.83 -5.00
C GLU A 277 -11.37 -26.07 -4.31
N LEU A 278 -10.36 -26.54 -5.04
CA LEU A 278 -8.99 -26.70 -4.55
C LEU A 278 -8.42 -25.34 -4.09
N LEU A 279 -8.58 -24.30 -4.91
CA LEU A 279 -8.10 -22.96 -4.58
C LEU A 279 -8.79 -22.41 -3.33
N GLN A 280 -10.10 -22.55 -3.21
CA GLN A 280 -10.86 -22.14 -2.03
C GLN A 280 -10.59 -23.04 -0.81
N GLY A 281 -10.15 -24.27 -1.01
CA GLY A 281 -9.68 -25.21 0.03
C GLY A 281 -8.31 -24.86 0.60
N ALA A 282 -7.47 -24.12 -0.13
CA ALA A 282 -6.13 -23.75 0.30
C ALA A 282 -6.10 -22.98 1.63
N TYR A 283 -7.14 -22.20 1.89
CA TYR A 283 -7.32 -21.52 3.18
C TYR A 283 -8.78 -21.14 3.44
N ARG A 284 -9.44 -21.85 4.35
CA ARG A 284 -10.86 -21.68 4.68
C ARG A 284 -11.05 -20.84 5.95
N ARG A 285 -10.81 -19.53 5.87
CA ARG A 285 -10.99 -18.69 7.05
C ARG A 285 -12.42 -18.21 7.25
N ARG A 286 -13.04 -17.65 6.20
CA ARG A 286 -14.35 -16.95 6.32
C ARG A 286 -15.21 -17.04 5.04
N GLY A 287 -14.86 -17.91 4.10
CA GLY A 287 -15.43 -17.97 2.76
C GLY A 287 -14.85 -16.93 1.83
N TYR A 288 -15.28 -16.95 0.58
CA TYR A 288 -14.76 -16.15 -0.51
C TYR A 288 -15.85 -15.28 -1.15
N CYS A 289 -15.43 -14.19 -1.77
CA CYS A 289 -16.24 -13.34 -2.63
C CYS A 289 -15.35 -12.74 -3.73
N ASP A 290 -15.97 -12.13 -4.74
CA ASP A 290 -15.32 -11.41 -5.85
C ASP A 290 -14.90 -9.97 -5.50
N GLY A 291 -14.95 -9.59 -4.22
CA GLY A 291 -14.58 -8.26 -3.75
C GLY A 291 -15.53 -7.17 -4.25
N TYR A 292 -14.94 -6.01 -4.59
CA TYR A 292 -15.67 -4.82 -5.03
C TYR A 292 -15.72 -4.67 -6.55
N TYR A 293 -15.16 -5.59 -7.33
CA TYR A 293 -15.01 -5.45 -8.78
C TYR A 293 -16.34 -5.21 -9.51
N HIS A 294 -17.43 -5.86 -9.07
CA HIS A 294 -18.78 -5.73 -9.64
C HIS A 294 -19.79 -5.10 -8.69
N ARG A 295 -19.38 -4.75 -7.48
CA ARG A 295 -20.29 -4.23 -6.46
C ARG A 295 -19.64 -3.20 -5.58
N ARG A 296 -20.41 -2.25 -5.11
CA ARG A 296 -19.89 -1.20 -4.23
C ARG A 296 -19.80 -1.63 -2.76
N ASN A 297 -20.74 -2.46 -2.30
CA ASN A 297 -20.81 -3.05 -0.96
C ASN A 297 -21.99 -4.03 -0.88
N GLY A 298 -22.03 -4.85 0.19
CA GLY A 298 -23.17 -5.75 0.39
C GLY A 298 -22.95 -6.76 1.50
N ARG A 299 -24.07 -7.31 1.99
CA ARG A 299 -24.09 -8.32 3.06
C ARG A 299 -23.33 -9.60 2.66
N GLU A 300 -23.36 -9.97 1.40
CA GLU A 300 -22.69 -11.16 0.84
C GLU A 300 -21.16 -11.11 0.92
N MET A 301 -20.58 -9.92 1.10
CA MET A 301 -19.14 -9.74 1.32
C MET A 301 -18.70 -9.98 2.77
N ILE A 302 -19.68 -10.09 3.70
CA ILE A 302 -19.42 -10.22 5.14
C ILE A 302 -19.58 -11.68 5.58
N SER A 303 -18.71 -12.12 6.46
CA SER A 303 -18.79 -13.42 7.14
C SER A 303 -19.22 -13.21 8.59
N PHE A 304 -20.52 -13.34 8.86
CA PHE A 304 -21.11 -13.06 10.17
C PHE A 304 -20.74 -14.08 11.24
N GLN A 305 -20.25 -15.26 10.85
CA GLN A 305 -19.87 -16.34 11.74
C GLN A 305 -18.53 -16.93 11.30
N ARG A 306 -17.81 -17.50 12.25
CA ARG A 306 -16.59 -18.24 11.95
C ARG A 306 -16.95 -19.60 11.33
N PRO A 307 -16.35 -19.99 10.20
CA PRO A 307 -16.50 -21.35 9.66
C PRO A 307 -16.03 -22.40 10.69
N GLN A 308 -16.73 -23.54 10.71
CA GLN A 308 -16.31 -24.72 11.47
C GLN A 308 -15.46 -25.63 10.58
N GLY A 309 -14.44 -26.26 11.14
CA GLY A 309 -13.57 -27.22 10.46
C GLY A 309 -12.13 -26.75 10.26
N PRO A 310 -11.28 -27.57 9.64
CA PRO A 310 -9.86 -27.27 9.42
C PRO A 310 -9.69 -26.06 8.50
N GLN A 311 -8.69 -25.22 8.80
CA GLN A 311 -8.46 -23.97 8.05
C GLN A 311 -7.78 -24.16 6.71
N SER A 312 -7.07 -25.29 6.50
CA SER A 312 -6.37 -25.59 5.24
C SER A 312 -6.19 -27.09 5.07
N GLU A 313 -6.16 -27.54 3.83
CA GLU A 313 -5.70 -28.88 3.45
C GLU A 313 -4.22 -28.77 3.08
N LYS A 314 -3.37 -29.60 3.69
CA LYS A 314 -1.94 -29.64 3.37
C LYS A 314 -1.73 -30.25 1.98
N ILE A 315 -1.03 -29.54 1.13
CA ILE A 315 -0.67 -29.98 -0.21
C ILE A 315 0.83 -30.26 -0.25
N GLN A 316 1.21 -31.35 -0.89
CA GLN A 316 2.61 -31.61 -1.20
C GLN A 316 3.01 -30.77 -2.42
N ILE A 317 3.95 -29.85 -2.21
CA ILE A 317 4.57 -29.10 -3.30
C ILE A 317 5.46 -30.08 -4.09
N PRO A 318 5.24 -30.25 -5.41
CA PRO A 318 6.14 -31.05 -6.22
C PRO A 318 7.56 -30.46 -6.20
N ARG A 319 8.57 -31.28 -6.04
CA ARG A 319 9.97 -30.87 -6.12
C ARG A 319 10.40 -30.74 -7.60
N GLU A 320 9.77 -29.88 -8.35
CA GLU A 320 10.16 -29.57 -9.73
C GLU A 320 11.28 -28.55 -9.72
N LYS A 321 12.33 -28.79 -10.52
CA LYS A 321 13.43 -27.83 -10.69
C LYS A 321 13.02 -26.78 -11.71
N ILE A 322 12.99 -25.53 -11.30
CA ILE A 322 12.80 -24.41 -12.20
C ILE A 322 14.16 -23.98 -12.74
N GLN A 323 14.34 -24.22 -14.02
CA GLN A 323 15.57 -23.88 -14.75
C GLN A 323 15.22 -23.06 -15.98
N GLU A 324 15.97 -21.99 -16.19
CA GLU A 324 15.85 -21.19 -17.41
C GLU A 324 16.55 -21.91 -18.57
N LYS A 325 15.97 -21.78 -19.76
CA LYS A 325 16.45 -22.44 -20.96
C LYS A 325 17.57 -21.64 -21.60
N ILE A 326 18.73 -22.29 -21.82
CA ILE A 326 19.88 -21.70 -22.49
C ILE A 326 20.22 -22.41 -23.78
N ASN A 327 20.90 -21.72 -24.69
CA ASN A 327 21.49 -22.30 -25.88
C ASN A 327 23.00 -22.36 -25.70
N GLY A 328 23.61 -23.45 -26.18
CA GLY A 328 25.07 -23.63 -26.12
C GLY A 328 25.67 -24.14 -27.42
N ILE A 329 26.94 -23.80 -27.65
CA ILE A 329 27.78 -24.34 -28.68
C ILE A 329 29.07 -24.83 -28.07
N LEU A 330 29.35 -26.11 -28.17
CA LEU A 330 30.61 -26.73 -27.72
C LEU A 330 31.45 -27.05 -28.98
N ILE A 331 32.70 -26.58 -28.98
CA ILE A 331 33.66 -26.79 -30.10
C ILE A 331 34.86 -27.53 -29.53
N LEU A 332 35.12 -28.69 -30.13
CA LEU A 332 36.25 -29.57 -29.81
C LEU A 332 37.08 -29.83 -31.08
N SER A 333 38.18 -29.11 -31.26
CA SER A 333 39.06 -29.21 -32.42
C SER A 333 40.45 -29.61 -31.97
N LYS A 334 41.07 -30.58 -32.64
CA LYS A 334 42.42 -31.06 -32.32
C LYS A 334 43.45 -29.93 -32.25
N GLY A 335 44.23 -29.89 -31.20
CA GLY A 335 45.29 -28.90 -30.96
C GLY A 335 44.83 -27.53 -30.53
N ASN A 336 43.51 -27.32 -30.39
CA ASN A 336 42.88 -26.10 -29.85
C ASN A 336 42.35 -26.35 -28.41
N ARG A 337 42.12 -25.27 -27.67
CA ARG A 337 41.38 -25.37 -26.40
C ARG A 337 39.93 -25.71 -26.66
N ALA A 338 39.32 -26.52 -25.81
CA ALA A 338 37.87 -26.76 -25.86
C ALA A 338 37.15 -25.46 -25.59
N LYS A 339 36.19 -25.07 -26.44
CA LYS A 339 35.45 -23.82 -26.35
C LYS A 339 33.96 -24.08 -26.09
N LEU A 340 33.38 -23.37 -25.11
CA LEU A 340 31.96 -23.42 -24.82
C LEU A 340 31.37 -21.99 -24.88
N GLU A 341 30.42 -21.80 -25.78
CA GLU A 341 29.61 -20.57 -25.89
C GLU A 341 28.24 -20.84 -25.31
N LEU A 342 27.74 -19.94 -24.43
CA LEU A 342 26.40 -20.00 -23.83
C LEU A 342 25.64 -18.72 -24.08
N ASN A 343 24.35 -18.86 -24.39
CA ASN A 343 23.47 -17.73 -24.64
C ASN A 343 22.18 -17.85 -23.80
N HIS A 344 21.81 -16.77 -23.12
CA HIS A 344 20.55 -16.60 -22.40
C HIS A 344 19.94 -15.22 -22.74
N GLY A 345 18.90 -15.19 -23.55
CA GLY A 345 18.39 -13.93 -24.13
C GLY A 345 19.49 -13.22 -24.94
N GLU A 346 19.79 -11.99 -24.59
CA GLU A 346 20.85 -11.20 -25.22
C GLU A 346 22.23 -11.38 -24.55
N ILE A 347 22.27 -12.11 -23.45
CA ILE A 347 23.52 -12.36 -22.72
C ILE A 347 24.27 -13.50 -23.41
N HIS A 348 25.54 -13.22 -23.75
CA HIS A 348 26.47 -14.17 -24.35
C HIS A 348 27.74 -14.28 -23.50
N VAL A 349 28.16 -15.51 -23.22
CA VAL A 349 29.44 -15.79 -22.56
C VAL A 349 30.20 -16.87 -23.29
N GLU A 350 31.50 -16.76 -23.23
CA GLU A 350 32.44 -17.68 -23.85
C GLU A 350 33.48 -18.12 -22.80
N VAL A 351 33.78 -19.42 -22.80
CA VAL A 351 34.83 -20.00 -21.92
C VAL A 351 35.69 -20.97 -22.71
N GLU A 352 36.97 -21.00 -22.39
CA GLU A 352 37.94 -21.93 -22.92
C GLU A 352 38.37 -22.93 -21.85
N GLY A 353 38.42 -24.21 -22.19
CA GLY A 353 38.88 -25.30 -21.32
C GLY A 353 40.25 -25.83 -21.69
N ASP A 354 40.47 -27.09 -21.37
CA ASP A 354 41.72 -27.79 -21.63
C ASP A 354 41.98 -28.00 -23.13
N LEU A 355 43.24 -28.25 -23.49
CA LEU A 355 43.68 -28.56 -24.85
C LEU A 355 43.09 -29.88 -25.31
N VAL A 356 42.43 -29.87 -26.49
CA VAL A 356 41.82 -31.05 -27.12
C VAL A 356 42.93 -31.87 -27.81
N GLN A 357 43.11 -33.11 -27.36
CA GLN A 357 44.16 -33.99 -27.87
C GLN A 357 43.66 -34.89 -29.00
N GLN A 358 44.56 -35.49 -29.77
CA GLN A 358 44.28 -36.58 -30.66
C GLN A 358 43.86 -37.81 -29.85
N ALA A 359 42.82 -38.50 -30.24
CA ALA A 359 42.43 -39.77 -29.64
C ALA A 359 43.49 -40.86 -29.98
N GLN A 360 43.95 -41.56 -28.97
CA GLN A 360 44.88 -42.69 -29.15
C GLN A 360 44.17 -44.02 -29.31
N ASN A 361 43.07 -44.21 -28.58
CA ASN A 361 42.33 -45.48 -28.54
C ASN A 361 40.86 -45.29 -28.94
N GLN A 362 40.13 -44.45 -28.19
CA GLN A 362 38.69 -44.23 -28.40
C GLN A 362 38.38 -42.73 -28.54
N PRO A 363 37.94 -42.28 -29.75
CA PRO A 363 37.51 -40.90 -29.95
C PRO A 363 36.32 -40.57 -29.09
N LEU A 364 36.15 -39.26 -28.82
CA LEU A 364 34.94 -38.75 -28.11
C LEU A 364 33.68 -39.01 -28.94
N ASP A 365 32.74 -39.72 -28.31
CA ASP A 365 31.40 -39.90 -28.87
C ASP A 365 30.54 -38.70 -28.57
N ARG A 366 29.88 -38.16 -29.61
CA ARG A 366 29.03 -36.98 -29.55
C ARG A 366 27.85 -37.15 -28.58
N GLU A 367 27.22 -38.31 -28.57
CA GLU A 367 26.09 -38.59 -27.67
C GLU A 367 26.52 -38.63 -26.19
N ARG A 368 27.70 -39.17 -25.94
CA ARG A 368 28.28 -39.20 -24.57
C ARG A 368 28.66 -37.80 -24.09
N VAL A 369 29.20 -36.96 -24.98
CA VAL A 369 29.51 -35.56 -24.70
C VAL A 369 28.20 -34.77 -24.43
N ASP A 370 27.14 -34.92 -25.28
CA ASP A 370 25.85 -34.26 -25.11
C ASP A 370 25.23 -34.62 -23.75
N ARG A 371 25.14 -35.93 -23.42
CA ARG A 371 24.63 -36.40 -22.14
C ARG A 371 25.41 -35.81 -20.94
N GLN A 372 26.71 -35.62 -21.07
CA GLN A 372 27.53 -35.11 -19.99
C GLN A 372 27.37 -33.59 -19.83
N MET A 373 27.29 -32.85 -20.91
CA MET A 373 27.08 -31.41 -20.88
C MET A 373 25.69 -31.02 -20.38
N ARG A 374 24.66 -31.81 -20.68
CA ARG A 374 23.28 -31.58 -20.20
C ARG A 374 23.05 -31.87 -18.71
N LYS A 375 24.03 -32.44 -18.00
CA LYS A 375 23.92 -32.70 -16.56
C LYS A 375 24.15 -31.43 -15.74
N THR A 376 23.19 -30.50 -15.79
CA THR A 376 23.28 -29.22 -15.05
C THR A 376 22.95 -29.32 -13.58
N GLY A 377 22.36 -30.44 -13.11
CA GLY A 377 22.10 -30.65 -11.69
C GLY A 377 21.11 -29.66 -11.09
N ASP A 378 21.53 -28.98 -10.01
CA ASP A 378 20.71 -27.95 -9.30
C ASP A 378 20.98 -26.51 -9.81
N GLU A 379 21.75 -26.39 -10.91
CA GLU A 379 22.00 -25.09 -11.51
C GLU A 379 20.70 -24.45 -12.03
N PRO A 380 20.62 -23.09 -12.07
CA PRO A 380 19.42 -22.38 -12.52
C PRO A 380 19.17 -22.51 -14.03
N PHE A 381 20.08 -23.10 -14.79
CA PHE A 381 20.00 -23.22 -16.24
C PHE A 381 19.96 -24.68 -16.71
N CYS A 382 19.21 -24.90 -17.81
CA CYS A 382 19.24 -26.16 -18.55
C CYS A 382 19.35 -25.90 -20.05
N PHE A 383 20.03 -26.78 -20.78
CA PHE A 383 20.17 -26.63 -22.23
C PHE A 383 18.86 -26.91 -22.96
N GLN A 384 18.32 -25.92 -23.65
CA GLN A 384 17.28 -26.09 -24.64
C GLN A 384 17.89 -26.68 -25.93
N ASN A 385 18.93 -26.02 -26.46
CA ASN A 385 19.69 -26.43 -27.59
C ASN A 385 21.17 -26.48 -27.23
N LEU A 386 21.85 -27.57 -27.58
CA LEU A 386 23.29 -27.70 -27.47
C LEU A 386 23.84 -28.22 -28.78
N LYS A 387 24.57 -27.34 -29.51
CA LYS A 387 25.28 -27.72 -30.74
C LYS A 387 26.67 -28.17 -30.36
N ILE A 388 27.05 -29.38 -30.73
CA ILE A 388 28.39 -29.93 -30.48
C ILE A 388 29.09 -30.07 -31.84
N ARG A 389 30.26 -29.43 -31.96
CA ARG A 389 31.14 -29.52 -33.13
C ARG A 389 32.40 -30.26 -32.69
N ILE A 390 32.65 -31.45 -33.26
CA ILE A 390 33.84 -32.24 -33.04
C ILE A 390 34.57 -32.34 -34.37
N GLU A 391 35.78 -31.83 -34.45
CA GLU A 391 36.64 -31.80 -35.63
C GLU A 391 37.79 -32.79 -35.51
N GLY A 392 37.68 -33.92 -36.20
CA GLY A 392 38.64 -35.03 -36.20
C GLY A 392 38.38 -36.02 -35.05
N GLU A 393 39.29 -36.99 -34.99
CA GLU A 393 39.31 -37.99 -33.89
C GLU A 393 39.99 -37.42 -32.66
N VAL A 394 39.17 -36.83 -31.79
CA VAL A 394 39.68 -36.07 -30.64
C VAL A 394 39.38 -36.75 -29.29
N PHE A 395 40.20 -36.42 -28.31
CA PHE A 395 40.04 -36.86 -26.92
C PHE A 395 40.08 -35.67 -25.95
N LEU A 396 39.18 -35.66 -24.99
CA LEU A 396 39.21 -34.77 -23.86
C LEU A 396 38.65 -35.53 -22.64
N PRO A 397 39.29 -35.48 -21.46
CA PRO A 397 38.79 -36.13 -20.27
C PRO A 397 37.38 -35.63 -19.89
N MET A 398 36.51 -36.54 -19.41
CA MET A 398 35.17 -36.15 -18.94
C MET A 398 35.19 -35.13 -17.79
N GLN A 399 36.27 -35.16 -16.99
CA GLN A 399 36.47 -34.16 -15.93
C GLN A 399 36.69 -32.77 -16.53
N ALA A 400 37.46 -32.64 -17.61
CA ALA A 400 37.69 -31.37 -18.30
C ALA A 400 36.36 -30.79 -18.90
N LEU A 401 35.53 -31.65 -19.50
CA LEU A 401 34.18 -31.25 -19.95
C LEU A 401 33.28 -30.76 -18.79
N ASN A 402 33.35 -31.43 -17.64
CA ASN A 402 32.60 -31.00 -16.46
C ASN A 402 33.09 -29.65 -15.92
N SER A 403 34.42 -29.43 -15.90
CA SER A 403 35.00 -28.15 -15.47
C SER A 403 34.58 -27.03 -16.41
N LEU A 404 34.69 -27.25 -17.73
CA LEU A 404 34.28 -26.29 -18.77
C LEU A 404 32.80 -25.93 -18.63
N ARG A 405 31.90 -26.91 -18.42
CA ARG A 405 30.50 -26.67 -18.20
C ARG A 405 30.26 -25.84 -16.93
N ARG A 406 30.89 -26.18 -15.79
CA ARG A 406 30.74 -25.46 -14.53
C ARG A 406 31.22 -24.01 -14.65
N GLU A 407 32.37 -23.80 -15.28
CA GLU A 407 32.89 -22.47 -15.53
C GLU A 407 31.96 -21.66 -16.42
N GLY A 408 31.49 -22.23 -17.55
CA GLY A 408 30.56 -21.59 -18.45
C GLY A 408 29.26 -21.17 -17.74
N ILE A 409 28.65 -22.08 -16.97
CA ILE A 409 27.44 -21.79 -16.18
C ILE A 409 27.74 -20.73 -15.11
N GLY A 410 28.89 -20.78 -14.43
CA GLY A 410 29.31 -19.80 -13.45
C GLY A 410 29.45 -18.39 -14.05
N ARG A 411 30.12 -18.26 -15.21
CA ARG A 411 30.22 -16.98 -15.92
C ARG A 411 28.86 -16.48 -16.42
N LEU A 412 28.00 -17.38 -16.87
CA LEU A 412 26.66 -17.00 -17.29
C LEU A 412 25.82 -16.47 -16.12
N LYS A 413 25.89 -17.10 -14.94
CA LYS A 413 25.27 -16.57 -13.71
C LYS A 413 25.73 -15.15 -13.42
N GLU A 414 27.06 -14.93 -13.39
CA GLU A 414 27.62 -13.61 -13.09
C GLU A 414 27.20 -12.57 -14.14
N ALA A 415 27.19 -12.94 -15.42
CA ALA A 415 26.75 -12.05 -16.50
C ALA A 415 25.27 -11.68 -16.37
N VAL A 416 24.41 -12.63 -15.99
CA VAL A 416 22.97 -12.39 -15.77
C VAL A 416 22.77 -11.44 -14.58
N LEU A 417 23.47 -11.66 -13.47
CA LEU A 417 23.36 -10.81 -12.29
C LEU A 417 23.93 -9.41 -12.53
N SER A 418 25.11 -9.34 -13.20
CA SER A 418 25.77 -8.07 -13.50
C SER A 418 24.94 -7.17 -14.41
N ALA A 419 24.12 -7.75 -15.32
CA ALA A 419 23.26 -6.98 -16.20
C ALA A 419 22.19 -6.15 -15.45
N GLY A 420 21.84 -6.54 -14.23
CA GLY A 420 20.89 -5.80 -13.36
C GLY A 420 21.55 -4.88 -12.34
N ARG A 421 22.88 -4.96 -12.15
CA ARG A 421 23.60 -4.16 -11.15
C ARG A 421 23.57 -2.68 -11.51
N ARG A 422 23.53 -1.85 -10.46
CA ARG A 422 23.56 -0.39 -10.58
C ARG A 422 24.72 0.20 -9.79
N GLU A 423 25.36 1.20 -10.35
CA GLU A 423 26.27 2.05 -9.61
C GLU A 423 25.50 3.25 -9.08
N PRO A 424 25.52 3.50 -7.76
CA PRO A 424 24.84 4.68 -7.23
C PRO A 424 25.54 5.93 -7.76
N GLU A 425 24.76 6.85 -8.30
CA GLU A 425 25.26 8.18 -8.64
C GLU A 425 25.71 8.91 -7.39
N ALA A 426 26.77 9.72 -7.53
CA ALA A 426 27.17 10.61 -6.43
C ALA A 426 25.98 11.48 -6.01
N PRO A 427 25.74 11.68 -4.71
CA PRO A 427 24.61 12.46 -4.26
C PRO A 427 24.65 13.85 -4.93
N ALA A 428 23.62 14.18 -5.69
CA ALA A 428 23.36 15.58 -6.03
C ALA A 428 23.32 16.35 -4.71
N GLY A 429 23.97 17.51 -4.62
CA GLY A 429 24.09 18.26 -3.38
C GLY A 429 22.76 18.39 -2.65
N GLU A 430 22.79 18.63 -1.35
CA GLU A 430 21.61 18.71 -0.51
C GLU A 430 20.53 19.60 -1.16
N LYS A 431 19.38 19.00 -1.52
CA LYS A 431 18.22 19.70 -2.05
C LYS A 431 17.70 20.64 -0.96
N LYS A 432 17.65 21.96 -1.24
CA LYS A 432 16.98 22.89 -0.35
C LYS A 432 15.49 22.51 -0.27
N ARG A 433 15.06 22.06 0.92
CA ARG A 433 13.69 21.61 1.16
C ARG A 433 12.80 22.79 1.51
N GLU A 434 11.58 22.77 0.99
CA GLU A 434 10.56 23.72 1.43
C GLU A 434 10.08 23.39 2.85
N SER A 435 9.73 24.42 3.58
CA SER A 435 9.18 24.36 4.93
C SER A 435 7.86 25.10 4.99
N PHE A 436 7.04 24.76 5.98
CA PHE A 436 5.81 25.49 6.24
C PHE A 436 6.08 26.93 6.69
N PRO A 437 5.10 27.86 6.48
CA PRO A 437 5.16 29.22 7.04
C PRO A 437 5.32 29.16 8.56
N GLN A 438 6.18 30.01 9.10
CA GLN A 438 6.42 30.11 10.55
C GLN A 438 5.35 30.93 11.30
N GLU A 439 4.48 31.59 10.56
CA GLU A 439 3.41 32.40 11.12
C GLU A 439 2.45 31.55 11.97
N LYS A 440 2.18 31.99 13.20
CA LYS A 440 1.23 31.36 14.09
C LYS A 440 -0.20 31.79 13.80
N ALA A 441 -1.15 30.89 14.05
CA ALA A 441 -2.55 31.26 14.08
C ALA A 441 -2.87 32.09 15.32
N SER A 442 -3.68 33.11 15.17
CA SER A 442 -4.09 34.02 16.26
C SER A 442 -5.12 33.38 17.19
N GLY A 443 -5.79 32.29 16.77
CA GLY A 443 -6.81 31.62 17.55
C GLY A 443 -7.06 30.18 17.12
N PHE A 444 -8.22 29.63 17.51
CA PHE A 444 -8.60 28.28 17.20
C PHE A 444 -9.08 28.12 15.77
N LEU A 445 -8.68 27.00 15.14
CA LEU A 445 -9.30 26.44 13.95
C LEU A 445 -10.35 25.42 14.38
N VAL A 446 -11.62 25.63 14.02
CA VAL A 446 -12.71 24.75 14.48
C VAL A 446 -13.42 24.10 13.30
N ARG A 447 -13.48 22.78 13.29
CA ARG A 447 -14.25 22.00 12.29
C ARG A 447 -15.67 21.77 12.79
N VAL A 448 -16.65 22.00 11.92
CA VAL A 448 -18.08 21.87 12.20
C VAL A 448 -18.79 21.12 11.08
N GLU A 449 -19.83 20.34 11.43
CA GLU A 449 -20.58 19.51 10.50
C GLU A 449 -22.10 19.79 10.53
N THR A 450 -22.59 20.56 11.52
CA THR A 450 -24.01 20.91 11.67
C THR A 450 -24.20 22.40 11.86
N ARG A 451 -25.40 22.92 11.50
CA ARG A 451 -25.75 24.32 11.71
C ARG A 451 -25.70 24.71 13.19
N GLY A 452 -26.13 23.84 14.12
CA GLY A 452 -26.06 24.11 15.56
C GLY A 452 -24.61 24.28 16.06
N GLN A 453 -23.67 23.44 15.58
CA GLN A 453 -22.25 23.60 15.87
C GLN A 453 -21.70 24.92 15.28
N LEU A 454 -22.09 25.24 14.05
CA LEU A 454 -21.69 26.49 13.38
C LEU A 454 -22.16 27.73 14.17
N GLU A 455 -23.41 27.75 14.63
CA GLU A 455 -23.94 28.83 15.48
C GLU A 455 -23.14 29.01 16.77
N ALA A 456 -22.78 27.91 17.44
CA ALA A 456 -21.94 27.95 18.64
C ALA A 456 -20.56 28.55 18.35
N VAL A 457 -19.96 28.15 17.23
CA VAL A 457 -18.61 28.62 16.81
C VAL A 457 -18.60 30.08 16.40
N LEU A 458 -19.64 30.57 15.73
CA LEU A 458 -19.74 31.96 15.27
C LEU A 458 -19.75 32.96 16.44
N THR A 459 -20.28 32.57 17.59
CA THR A 459 -20.36 33.40 18.81
C THR A 459 -19.20 33.17 19.79
N ALA A 460 -18.43 32.08 19.61
CA ALA A 460 -17.36 31.71 20.54
C ALA A 460 -16.15 32.65 20.42
N PRO A 461 -15.61 33.16 21.55
CA PRO A 461 -14.37 33.92 21.54
C PRO A 461 -13.18 33.02 21.22
N GLY A 462 -12.12 33.59 20.65
CA GLY A 462 -10.88 32.90 20.33
C GLY A 462 -10.93 32.00 19.10
N VAL A 463 -12.07 31.87 18.41
CA VAL A 463 -12.17 31.16 17.14
C VAL A 463 -11.85 32.13 16.00
N GLU A 464 -10.85 31.82 15.20
CA GLU A 464 -10.40 32.63 14.07
C GLU A 464 -10.77 32.03 12.72
N GLU A 465 -10.69 30.70 12.59
CA GLU A 465 -10.95 29.99 11.36
C GLU A 465 -11.97 28.85 11.60
N ILE A 466 -12.85 28.63 10.65
CA ILE A 466 -13.90 27.61 10.66
C ILE A 466 -13.71 26.71 9.46
N ILE A 467 -13.74 25.39 9.66
CA ILE A 467 -13.80 24.39 8.59
C ILE A 467 -15.24 23.88 8.50
N LEU A 468 -15.90 24.21 7.40
CA LEU A 468 -17.18 23.62 7.05
C LEU A 468 -16.97 22.21 6.51
N ASP A 469 -17.67 21.23 7.08
CA ASP A 469 -17.57 19.82 6.68
C ASP A 469 -18.95 19.19 6.48
N GLY A 470 -18.99 18.08 5.77
CA GLY A 470 -20.20 17.31 5.52
C GLY A 470 -21.31 18.13 4.87
N PRO A 471 -22.53 18.17 5.45
CA PRO A 471 -23.67 18.92 4.88
C PRO A 471 -23.42 20.41 4.67
N LEU A 472 -22.63 21.03 5.52
CA LEU A 472 -22.36 22.47 5.47
C LEU A 472 -21.58 22.90 4.22
N THR A 473 -20.91 21.99 3.54
CA THR A 473 -20.25 22.30 2.25
C THR A 473 -21.24 22.45 1.09
N GLU A 474 -22.46 21.96 1.23
CA GLU A 474 -23.51 22.03 0.21
C GLU A 474 -24.51 23.18 0.44
N GLU A 475 -24.23 24.04 1.43
CA GLU A 475 -25.07 25.20 1.72
C GLU A 475 -25.00 26.23 0.58
N PRO A 476 -26.10 26.99 0.31
CA PRO A 476 -26.11 28.00 -0.72
C PRO A 476 -25.07 29.11 -0.49
N GLU A 477 -24.63 29.75 -1.59
CA GLU A 477 -23.59 30.79 -1.53
C GLU A 477 -24.00 31.97 -0.65
N GLU A 478 -25.28 32.35 -0.64
CA GLU A 478 -25.81 33.42 0.22
C GLU A 478 -25.57 33.11 1.70
N PHE A 479 -25.84 31.87 2.12
CA PHE A 479 -25.57 31.43 3.48
C PHE A 479 -24.08 31.46 3.81
N LEU A 480 -23.23 31.00 2.91
CA LEU A 480 -21.77 31.06 3.10
C LEU A 480 -21.27 32.50 3.23
N ARG A 481 -21.83 33.44 2.45
CA ARG A 481 -21.51 34.88 2.54
C ARG A 481 -21.96 35.47 3.87
N GLU A 482 -23.13 35.09 4.37
CA GLU A 482 -23.61 35.51 5.70
C GLU A 482 -22.64 35.02 6.79
N VAL A 483 -22.25 33.72 6.76
CA VAL A 483 -21.27 33.16 7.69
C VAL A 483 -19.95 33.93 7.63
N LYS A 484 -19.46 34.20 6.42
CA LYS A 484 -18.23 34.94 6.19
C LYS A 484 -18.27 36.38 6.71
N SER A 485 -19.44 37.05 6.64
CA SER A 485 -19.64 38.42 7.15
C SER A 485 -19.44 38.55 8.66
N ARG A 486 -19.40 37.44 9.41
CA ARG A 486 -19.10 37.43 10.84
C ARG A 486 -17.60 37.64 11.15
N GLY A 487 -16.78 37.84 10.13
CA GLY A 487 -15.38 38.22 10.27
C GLY A 487 -14.39 37.08 10.55
N LYS A 488 -14.82 35.82 10.49
CA LYS A 488 -13.95 34.63 10.69
C LYS A 488 -13.43 34.11 9.35
N GLY A 489 -12.22 33.51 9.37
CA GLY A 489 -11.70 32.72 8.25
C GLY A 489 -12.59 31.53 7.97
N LEU A 490 -12.85 31.23 6.71
CA LEU A 490 -13.76 30.16 6.31
C LEU A 490 -13.04 29.19 5.36
N LEU A 491 -12.96 27.93 5.75
CA LEU A 491 -12.42 26.85 4.96
C LEU A 491 -13.53 25.81 4.69
N PHE A 492 -13.41 25.07 3.62
CA PHE A 492 -14.26 23.89 3.39
C PHE A 492 -13.44 22.61 3.38
N ALA A 493 -13.99 21.53 3.90
CA ALA A 493 -13.35 20.22 3.91
C ALA A 493 -13.74 19.42 2.67
N MET A 494 -12.74 18.87 1.98
CA MET A 494 -12.95 17.88 0.93
C MET A 494 -13.35 16.54 1.55
N PRO A 495 -14.13 15.69 0.84
CA PRO A 495 -14.53 14.37 1.33
C PRO A 495 -13.32 13.51 1.72
N HIS A 496 -13.48 12.65 2.73
CA HIS A 496 -12.42 11.72 3.14
C HIS A 496 -11.98 10.77 2.01
N LEU A 497 -12.92 10.42 1.14
CA LEU A 497 -12.70 9.59 -0.04
C LEU A 497 -13.23 10.34 -1.25
N PHE A 498 -12.38 10.60 -2.22
CA PHE A 498 -12.71 11.41 -3.38
C PHE A 498 -12.67 10.59 -4.66
N ARG A 499 -13.63 9.64 -4.76
CA ARG A 499 -13.87 8.83 -5.96
C ARG A 499 -14.58 9.67 -7.01
N GLU A 500 -14.71 9.15 -8.21
CA GLU A 500 -15.28 9.88 -9.35
C GLU A 500 -16.73 10.38 -9.10
N ASP A 501 -17.56 9.57 -8.45
CA ASP A 501 -18.93 9.98 -8.10
C ASP A 501 -18.96 11.09 -7.04
N ALA A 502 -17.99 11.09 -6.11
CA ALA A 502 -17.80 12.18 -5.17
C ALA A 502 -17.35 13.46 -5.88
N ALA A 503 -16.43 13.35 -6.85
CA ALA A 503 -15.98 14.48 -7.65
C ALA A 503 -17.14 15.11 -8.44
N ARG A 504 -17.92 14.29 -9.18
CA ARG A 504 -19.11 14.76 -9.91
C ARG A 504 -20.15 15.45 -9.02
N ARG A 505 -20.36 14.94 -7.82
CA ARG A 505 -21.26 15.59 -6.86
C ARG A 505 -20.66 16.91 -6.37
N PHE A 506 -19.40 16.92 -5.99
CA PHE A 506 -18.73 18.08 -5.42
C PHE A 506 -18.70 19.25 -6.43
N GLU A 507 -18.55 18.95 -7.71
CA GLU A 507 -18.55 19.91 -8.80
C GLU A 507 -19.85 20.76 -8.84
N THR A 508 -21.00 20.20 -8.44
CA THR A 508 -22.30 20.90 -8.50
C THR A 508 -22.42 22.09 -7.56
N PHE A 509 -21.62 22.19 -6.49
CA PHE A 509 -21.65 23.28 -5.51
C PHE A 509 -20.28 23.91 -5.24
N TYR A 510 -19.23 23.41 -5.88
CA TYR A 510 -17.86 23.87 -5.69
C TYR A 510 -17.65 25.37 -5.94
N GLU A 511 -18.28 25.92 -6.98
CA GLU A 511 -18.06 27.33 -7.35
C GLU A 511 -18.43 28.29 -6.22
N GLY A 512 -19.52 28.03 -5.50
CA GLY A 512 -19.92 28.83 -4.34
C GLY A 512 -18.88 28.78 -3.23
N LEU A 513 -18.37 27.58 -2.91
CA LEU A 513 -17.28 27.41 -1.94
C LEU A 513 -16.00 28.11 -2.37
N ALA A 514 -15.59 27.93 -3.63
CA ALA A 514 -14.37 28.53 -4.16
C ALA A 514 -14.42 30.07 -4.17
N ARG A 515 -15.59 30.67 -4.37
CA ARG A 515 -15.76 32.15 -4.32
C ARG A 515 -15.69 32.67 -2.88
N VAL A 516 -16.37 32.04 -1.94
CA VAL A 516 -16.55 32.58 -0.58
C VAL A 516 -15.47 32.17 0.40
N CYS A 517 -15.06 30.89 0.41
CA CYS A 517 -14.10 30.38 1.37
C CYS A 517 -12.65 30.87 1.10
N ASP A 518 -11.85 30.98 2.14
CA ASP A 518 -10.44 31.41 2.09
C ASP A 518 -9.48 30.28 1.74
N GLY A 519 -9.92 29.03 1.86
CA GLY A 519 -9.11 27.85 1.60
C GLY A 519 -9.89 26.55 1.69
N ALA A 520 -9.18 25.44 1.56
CA ALA A 520 -9.71 24.09 1.62
C ALA A 520 -8.87 23.17 2.51
N LEU A 521 -9.53 22.24 3.23
CA LEU A 521 -8.88 21.15 3.95
C LEU A 521 -8.97 19.87 3.10
N ILE A 522 -7.83 19.31 2.71
CA ILE A 522 -7.77 18.06 1.96
C ILE A 522 -7.44 16.87 2.86
N ARG A 523 -7.94 15.68 2.47
CA ARG A 523 -7.76 14.40 3.16
C ARG A 523 -7.22 13.29 2.26
N ASN A 524 -6.97 13.60 1.00
CA ASN A 524 -6.42 12.71 -0.03
C ASN A 524 -5.80 13.54 -1.16
N TRP A 525 -4.95 12.90 -1.94
CA TRP A 525 -4.23 13.55 -3.03
C TRP A 525 -5.11 13.79 -4.26
N GLU A 526 -6.17 13.01 -4.41
CA GLU A 526 -7.21 13.21 -5.42
C GLU A 526 -7.84 14.59 -5.30
N SER A 527 -8.26 14.96 -4.09
CA SER A 527 -8.86 16.27 -3.81
C SER A 527 -7.91 17.41 -4.12
N ARG A 528 -6.63 17.26 -3.73
CA ARG A 528 -5.63 18.28 -4.05
C ARG A 528 -5.47 18.47 -5.56
N GLN A 529 -5.29 17.38 -6.29
CA GLN A 529 -5.10 17.44 -7.73
C GLN A 529 -6.35 17.99 -8.43
N TRP A 530 -7.53 17.56 -8.00
CA TRP A 530 -8.79 18.06 -8.52
C TRP A 530 -8.98 19.57 -8.29
N LEU A 531 -8.67 20.04 -7.09
CA LEU A 531 -8.72 21.49 -6.78
C LEU A 531 -7.81 22.31 -7.71
N LEU A 532 -6.60 21.83 -7.99
CA LEU A 532 -5.69 22.48 -8.93
C LEU A 532 -6.20 22.45 -10.37
N ASP A 533 -6.78 21.32 -10.79
CA ASP A 533 -7.41 21.17 -12.11
C ASP A 533 -8.60 22.13 -12.30
N GLN A 534 -9.29 22.49 -11.19
CA GLN A 534 -10.34 23.52 -11.16
C GLN A 534 -9.80 24.97 -11.03
N GLY A 535 -8.50 25.16 -11.02
CA GLY A 535 -7.88 26.50 -10.88
C GLY A 535 -7.97 27.10 -9.47
N PHE A 536 -8.10 26.27 -8.41
CA PHE A 536 -8.16 26.76 -7.03
C PHE A 536 -6.82 27.35 -6.58
N GLY A 537 -6.76 28.67 -6.47
CA GLY A 537 -5.55 29.41 -6.11
C GLY A 537 -5.46 29.87 -4.65
N LYS A 538 -6.32 29.35 -3.75
CA LYS A 538 -6.35 29.72 -2.33
C LYS A 538 -5.59 28.70 -1.45
N LYS A 539 -5.50 28.97 -0.14
CA LYS A 539 -4.78 28.14 0.83
C LYS A 539 -5.33 26.70 0.90
N ILE A 540 -4.43 25.72 0.84
CA ILE A 540 -4.77 24.29 1.03
C ILE A 540 -4.15 23.81 2.33
N TYR A 541 -4.98 23.25 3.18
CA TYR A 541 -4.62 22.63 4.46
C TYR A 541 -4.68 21.10 4.32
N SER A 542 -3.79 20.37 4.99
CA SER A 542 -3.86 18.90 5.04
C SER A 542 -4.39 18.39 6.37
N ASP A 543 -5.26 17.39 6.33
CA ASP A 543 -5.71 16.68 7.52
C ASP A 543 -4.68 15.64 7.99
N ALA A 544 -4.80 15.16 9.22
CA ALA A 544 -3.86 14.24 9.88
C ALA A 544 -3.63 12.92 9.14
N ASN A 545 -4.59 12.47 8.35
CA ASN A 545 -4.54 11.23 7.58
C ASN A 545 -3.70 11.31 6.29
N LEU A 546 -3.11 12.46 5.95
CA LEU A 546 -2.07 12.57 4.92
C LEU A 546 -0.66 12.29 5.46
N TYR A 547 -0.54 11.96 6.73
CA TYR A 547 0.61 11.34 7.38
C TYR A 547 1.96 12.05 7.20
N GLY A 548 2.05 13.32 7.60
CA GLY A 548 3.35 14.02 7.73
C GLY A 548 4.14 13.51 8.94
N TRP A 549 4.67 12.27 8.90
CA TRP A 549 5.26 11.57 10.06
C TRP A 549 6.75 11.84 10.28
N ASN A 550 7.43 12.37 9.28
CA ASN A 550 8.86 12.69 9.31
C ASN A 550 9.13 13.99 8.57
N GLN A 551 10.32 14.55 8.76
CA GLN A 551 10.70 15.83 8.14
C GLN A 551 10.63 15.80 6.61
N ARG A 552 10.97 14.67 5.97
CA ARG A 552 10.87 14.54 4.52
C ARG A 552 9.41 14.58 4.05
N SER A 553 8.51 13.88 4.74
CA SER A 553 7.08 13.91 4.41
C SER A 553 6.47 15.29 4.64
N ARG A 554 6.92 16.04 5.66
CA ARG A 554 6.51 17.45 5.89
C ARG A 554 6.98 18.37 4.77
N SER A 555 8.24 18.26 4.36
CA SER A 555 8.77 19.02 3.21
C SER A 555 8.02 18.67 1.93
N PHE A 556 7.72 17.38 1.71
CA PHE A 556 6.90 16.94 0.58
C PHE A 556 5.51 17.61 0.58
N LEU A 557 4.86 17.71 1.75
CA LEU A 557 3.58 18.44 1.87
C LEU A 557 3.74 19.91 1.47
N ALA A 558 4.75 20.59 2.00
CA ALA A 558 5.01 22.01 1.70
C ALA A 558 5.33 22.25 0.21
N GLU A 559 6.23 21.43 -0.38
CA GLU A 559 6.58 21.45 -1.81
C GLU A 559 5.37 21.22 -2.73
N ASN A 560 4.34 20.54 -2.20
CA ASN A 560 3.09 20.31 -2.91
C ASN A 560 2.01 21.35 -2.60
N GLY A 561 2.39 22.53 -2.10
CA GLY A 561 1.50 23.68 -1.90
C GLY A 561 0.56 23.55 -0.71
N ILE A 562 0.85 22.68 0.25
CA ILE A 562 0.12 22.64 1.51
C ILE A 562 0.55 23.83 2.36
N TRP A 563 -0.41 24.69 2.68
CA TRP A 563 -0.17 25.90 3.48
C TRP A 563 0.10 25.55 4.95
N ARG A 564 -0.71 24.68 5.53
CA ARG A 564 -0.57 24.18 6.89
C ARG A 564 -1.01 22.71 6.98
N ALA A 565 -0.33 21.97 7.84
CA ALA A 565 -0.66 20.56 8.09
C ALA A 565 -1.40 20.37 9.42
N THR A 566 -2.03 19.21 9.59
CA THR A 566 -2.51 18.73 10.88
C THR A 566 -1.56 17.66 11.41
N ALA A 567 -1.20 17.76 12.69
CA ALA A 567 -0.28 16.82 13.34
C ALA A 567 -0.77 15.38 13.29
N PRO A 568 0.13 14.40 13.06
CA PRO A 568 -0.20 12.98 13.11
C PRO A 568 -0.72 12.56 14.49
N VAL A 569 -1.88 11.90 14.52
CA VAL A 569 -2.55 11.51 15.78
C VAL A 569 -1.95 10.29 16.48
N GLU A 570 -1.06 9.56 15.81
CA GLU A 570 -0.38 8.37 16.35
C GLU A 570 1.01 8.67 16.93
N LEU A 571 1.55 9.88 16.78
CA LEU A 571 2.82 10.29 17.38
C LEU A 571 2.61 10.80 18.81
N ASN A 572 3.56 10.47 19.70
CA ASN A 572 3.57 11.02 21.04
C ASN A 572 4.21 12.41 21.08
N ARG A 573 4.07 13.08 22.24
CA ARG A 573 4.61 14.43 22.44
C ARG A 573 6.10 14.58 22.15
N LYS A 574 6.93 13.56 22.49
CA LYS A 574 8.38 13.64 22.22
C LYS A 574 8.68 13.51 20.74
N GLU A 575 7.94 12.66 20.04
CA GLU A 575 8.04 12.48 18.58
C GLU A 575 7.55 13.72 17.85
N LEU A 576 6.44 14.34 18.29
CA LEU A 576 5.94 15.61 17.75
C LEU A 576 6.93 16.76 17.98
N ALA A 577 7.56 16.84 19.18
CA ALA A 577 8.58 17.84 19.45
C ALA A 577 9.82 17.67 18.55
N ARG A 578 10.24 16.44 18.26
CA ARG A 578 11.33 16.15 17.32
C ARG A 578 10.95 16.48 15.87
N LEU A 579 9.72 16.18 15.50
CA LEU A 579 9.19 16.47 14.17
C LEU A 579 9.09 17.99 13.90
N GLY A 580 8.95 18.81 14.95
CA GLY A 580 8.64 20.24 14.84
C GLY A 580 7.16 20.47 14.56
N MET A 581 6.68 21.63 14.99
CA MET A 581 5.26 21.97 14.88
C MET A 581 5.01 23.26 14.07
N GLU A 582 6.04 23.78 13.39
CA GLU A 582 5.92 24.93 12.50
C GLU A 582 4.92 24.63 11.39
N GLY A 583 4.00 25.58 11.13
CA GLY A 583 2.92 25.40 10.14
C GLY A 583 1.98 24.24 10.40
N THR A 584 1.94 23.71 11.65
CA THR A 584 1.15 22.51 11.98
C THR A 584 0.13 22.80 13.06
N TYR A 585 -1.13 22.47 12.80
CA TYR A 585 -2.20 22.47 13.79
C TYR A 585 -2.18 21.18 14.63
N LEU A 586 -2.36 21.31 15.94
CA LEU A 586 -2.56 20.19 16.85
C LEU A 586 -4.06 20.05 17.19
N ILE A 587 -4.64 18.88 16.95
CA ILE A 587 -6.01 18.58 17.39
C ILE A 587 -5.98 18.43 18.92
N ILE A 588 -6.68 19.33 19.63
CA ILE A 588 -6.76 19.31 21.10
C ILE A 588 -8.06 18.71 21.62
N TYR A 589 -9.10 18.67 20.77
CA TYR A 589 -10.38 18.04 21.05
C TYR A 589 -11.04 17.49 19.80
N GLY A 590 -11.71 16.33 19.90
CA GLY A 590 -12.63 15.79 18.90
C GLY A 590 -12.66 14.26 18.81
N TYR A 591 -13.74 13.73 18.23
CA TYR A 591 -13.82 12.31 17.91
C TYR A 591 -12.94 11.96 16.70
N LEU A 592 -11.93 11.13 16.93
CA LEU A 592 -11.02 10.71 15.86
C LEU A 592 -11.64 9.60 15.00
N PRO A 593 -11.63 9.72 13.66
CA PRO A 593 -11.98 8.61 12.78
C PRO A 593 -11.04 7.42 13.01
N VAL A 594 -11.60 6.24 13.29
CA VAL A 594 -10.82 5.01 13.45
C VAL A 594 -10.89 4.09 12.25
N MET A 595 -11.94 4.19 11.42
CA MET A 595 -12.06 3.49 10.14
C MET A 595 -12.87 4.30 9.13
N LEU A 596 -12.43 4.28 7.87
CA LEU A 596 -13.20 4.69 6.70
C LEU A 596 -13.54 3.44 5.90
N THR A 597 -14.83 3.20 5.61
CA THR A 597 -15.24 1.92 5.02
C THR A 597 -16.22 2.10 3.87
N ALA A 598 -15.99 1.41 2.75
CA ALA A 598 -16.94 1.32 1.65
C ALA A 598 -18.12 0.41 2.02
N ASN A 599 -17.88 -0.59 2.87
CA ASN A 599 -18.96 -1.49 3.28
C ASN A 599 -19.85 -0.81 4.31
N CYS A 600 -21.12 -0.65 3.97
CA CYS A 600 -22.09 0.07 4.80
C CYS A 600 -22.67 -0.86 5.87
N ILE A 601 -22.48 -0.51 7.15
CA ILE A 601 -22.98 -1.27 8.30
C ILE A 601 -24.52 -1.40 8.25
N GLN A 602 -25.22 -0.33 7.90
CA GLN A 602 -26.67 -0.36 7.77
C GLN A 602 -27.13 -1.32 6.66
N LYS A 603 -26.53 -1.25 5.47
CA LYS A 603 -26.84 -2.14 4.35
C LYS A 603 -26.52 -3.60 4.68
N SER A 604 -25.43 -3.87 5.38
CA SER A 604 -25.07 -5.22 5.84
C SER A 604 -26.02 -5.77 6.89
N GLY A 605 -26.65 -4.91 7.70
CA GLY A 605 -27.57 -5.29 8.77
C GLY A 605 -29.03 -5.51 8.33
N GLY A 606 -29.53 -4.76 7.35
CA GLY A 606 -30.99 -4.85 7.04
C GLY A 606 -31.44 -4.13 5.79
N GLY A 607 -30.57 -3.36 5.13
CA GLY A 607 -30.93 -2.66 3.89
C GLY A 607 -30.48 -1.20 3.88
N CYS A 608 -30.43 -0.61 2.70
CA CYS A 608 -30.00 0.77 2.51
C CYS A 608 -31.20 1.73 2.56
N SER A 609 -31.24 2.63 3.53
CA SER A 609 -32.25 3.71 3.60
C SER A 609 -31.89 4.93 2.75
N ARG A 610 -30.63 5.03 2.27
CA ARG A 610 -30.04 6.23 1.64
C ARG A 610 -30.11 7.50 2.51
N ALA A 611 -30.40 7.35 3.80
CA ALA A 611 -30.47 8.45 4.76
C ALA A 611 -29.16 8.53 5.54
N GLU A 612 -28.63 9.74 5.66
CA GLU A 612 -27.55 10.01 6.58
C GLU A 612 -28.04 9.81 8.02
N GLY A 613 -27.16 9.31 8.87
CA GLY A 613 -27.52 9.04 10.25
C GLY A 613 -26.36 8.52 11.07
N LEU A 614 -26.58 8.46 12.36
CA LEU A 614 -25.64 7.96 13.36
C LEU A 614 -26.12 6.60 13.87
N LEU A 615 -25.23 5.62 13.81
CA LEU A 615 -25.38 4.29 14.40
C LEU A 615 -24.30 4.07 15.45
N PHE A 616 -24.44 3.03 16.26
CA PHE A 616 -23.42 2.64 17.23
C PHE A 616 -23.06 1.18 17.08
N LEU A 617 -21.75 0.91 17.03
CA LEU A 617 -21.17 -0.42 17.17
C LEU A 617 -20.75 -0.60 18.63
N GLU A 618 -21.27 -1.64 19.28
CA GLU A 618 -20.88 -1.98 20.65
C GLU A 618 -19.98 -3.23 20.64
N ASP A 619 -18.83 -3.11 21.26
CA ASP A 619 -17.86 -4.20 21.38
C ASP A 619 -18.16 -5.13 22.58
N ARG A 620 -17.29 -6.13 22.81
CA ARG A 620 -17.41 -7.08 23.93
C ARG A 620 -17.28 -6.42 25.30
N GLN A 621 -16.66 -5.24 25.39
CA GLN A 621 -16.46 -4.46 26.61
C GLN A 621 -17.56 -3.41 26.82
N LYS A 622 -18.63 -3.47 26.01
CA LYS A 622 -19.74 -2.51 25.98
C LYS A 622 -19.34 -1.07 25.61
N LYS A 623 -18.16 -0.91 24.96
CA LYS A 623 -17.75 0.38 24.37
C LYS A 623 -18.52 0.64 23.10
N LYS A 624 -19.07 1.82 22.95
CA LYS A 624 -19.90 2.24 21.82
C LYS A 624 -19.10 3.12 20.87
N PHE A 625 -18.88 2.62 19.66
CA PHE A 625 -18.21 3.34 18.58
C PHE A 625 -19.25 3.99 17.69
N PRO A 626 -19.29 5.32 17.61
CA PRO A 626 -20.21 6.02 16.71
C PRO A 626 -19.88 5.72 15.24
N VAL A 627 -20.89 5.48 14.43
CA VAL A 627 -20.76 5.23 13.00
C VAL A 627 -21.62 6.24 12.25
N LYS A 628 -20.99 7.12 11.50
CA LYS A 628 -21.65 8.08 10.64
C LYS A 628 -21.79 7.51 9.24
N ASN A 629 -23.04 7.45 8.75
CA ASN A 629 -23.34 7.07 7.38
C ASN A 629 -23.22 8.30 6.46
N CYS A 630 -22.16 8.40 5.68
CA CYS A 630 -21.97 9.45 4.68
C CYS A 630 -22.63 9.01 3.35
N CYS A 631 -23.96 8.98 3.32
CA CYS A 631 -24.75 8.43 2.21
C CYS A 631 -24.55 9.19 0.90
N ARG A 632 -24.25 10.49 0.95
CA ARG A 632 -23.97 11.34 -0.22
C ARG A 632 -22.75 10.86 -1.02
N TYR A 633 -21.78 10.20 -0.36
CA TYR A 633 -20.56 9.65 -0.96
C TYR A 633 -20.45 8.13 -0.80
N CYS A 634 -21.48 7.49 -0.19
CA CYS A 634 -21.58 6.05 0.01
C CYS A 634 -20.39 5.39 0.72
N TYR A 635 -19.98 5.95 1.88
CA TYR A 635 -19.04 5.34 2.81
C TYR A 635 -19.46 5.57 4.26
N ASN A 636 -18.89 4.81 5.20
CA ASN A 636 -19.09 5.03 6.63
C ASN A 636 -17.80 5.53 7.28
N ILE A 637 -17.93 6.39 8.29
CA ILE A 637 -16.88 6.76 9.22
C ILE A 637 -17.20 6.13 10.57
N ILE A 638 -16.32 5.29 11.08
CA ILE A 638 -16.38 4.79 12.44
C ILE A 638 -15.45 5.67 13.28
N TYR A 639 -16.01 6.30 14.30
CA TYR A 639 -15.25 7.13 15.24
C TYR A 639 -14.81 6.32 16.46
N ASN A 640 -13.82 6.83 17.17
CA ASN A 640 -13.43 6.26 18.47
C ASN A 640 -14.59 6.36 19.48
N CYS A 641 -14.62 5.47 20.47
CA CYS A 641 -15.68 5.42 21.49
C CYS A 641 -15.69 6.61 22.44
N ALA A 642 -14.63 7.42 22.47
CA ALA A 642 -14.52 8.62 23.28
C ALA A 642 -13.72 9.68 22.52
N PRO A 643 -14.02 11.00 22.70
CA PRO A 643 -13.26 12.06 22.06
C PRO A 643 -11.83 12.14 22.58
N LEU A 644 -10.89 12.55 21.73
CA LEU A 644 -9.61 13.07 22.14
C LEU A 644 -9.83 14.33 22.98
N ASP A 645 -9.17 14.45 24.12
CA ASP A 645 -9.20 15.66 24.95
C ASP A 645 -7.81 15.89 25.57
N LEU A 646 -7.13 16.91 25.06
CA LEU A 646 -5.81 17.35 25.53
C LEU A 646 -5.87 18.65 26.34
N VAL A 647 -7.06 19.20 26.61
CA VAL A 647 -7.23 20.49 27.32
C VAL A 647 -6.61 20.41 28.71
N SER A 648 -6.78 19.29 29.42
CA SER A 648 -6.14 19.07 30.73
C SER A 648 -4.61 18.92 30.68
N LEU A 649 -4.01 18.94 29.51
CA LEU A 649 -2.57 18.86 29.26
C LEU A 649 -2.02 20.13 28.61
N ALA A 650 -2.68 21.29 28.83
CA ALA A 650 -2.36 22.55 28.19
C ALA A 650 -0.88 22.91 28.26
N ASP A 651 -0.25 22.84 29.43
CA ASP A 651 1.19 23.10 29.59
C ASP A 651 2.07 22.23 28.69
N GLN A 652 1.63 21.00 28.38
CA GLN A 652 2.38 20.10 27.50
C GLN A 652 2.12 20.38 26.03
N VAL A 653 0.91 20.85 25.71
CA VAL A 653 0.52 21.30 24.38
C VAL A 653 1.26 22.59 24.03
N GLU A 654 1.29 23.56 24.93
CA GLU A 654 1.99 24.85 24.76
C GLU A 654 3.50 24.67 24.54
N ARG A 655 4.13 23.74 25.27
CA ARG A 655 5.55 23.41 25.10
C ARG A 655 5.91 22.80 23.75
N LEU A 656 4.95 22.26 23.01
CA LEU A 656 5.15 21.79 21.63
C LEU A 656 5.19 22.95 20.64
N ASP A 657 4.68 24.11 21.04
CA ASP A 657 4.64 25.33 20.27
C ASP A 657 4.01 25.16 18.85
N PRO A 658 2.81 24.56 18.72
CA PRO A 658 2.18 24.35 17.44
C PRO A 658 1.84 25.68 16.75
N ALA A 659 1.78 25.68 15.42
CA ALA A 659 1.35 26.85 14.66
C ALA A 659 -0.09 27.28 14.99
N GLY A 660 -0.93 26.35 15.45
CA GLY A 660 -2.28 26.62 15.92
C GLY A 660 -2.92 25.42 16.60
N LEU A 661 -4.04 25.64 17.26
CA LEU A 661 -4.83 24.62 17.94
C LEU A 661 -6.11 24.36 17.15
N ARG A 662 -6.45 23.08 16.98
CA ARG A 662 -7.62 22.65 16.24
C ARG A 662 -8.62 21.91 17.15
N ILE A 663 -9.91 22.24 16.98
CA ILE A 663 -11.04 21.61 17.66
C ILE A 663 -11.95 20.99 16.58
N ASP A 664 -12.21 19.68 16.68
CA ASP A 664 -13.07 18.96 15.74
C ASP A 664 -14.41 18.62 16.38
N LEU A 665 -15.44 19.41 16.07
CA LEU A 665 -16.83 19.14 16.46
C LEU A 665 -17.45 18.21 15.40
N THR A 666 -17.98 17.06 15.83
CA THR A 666 -18.52 16.02 14.94
C THR A 666 -19.87 15.50 15.37
N LEU A 667 -19.98 15.09 16.62
CA LEU A 667 -21.16 14.47 17.22
C LEU A 667 -21.87 15.36 18.23
N GLU A 668 -21.20 16.42 18.65
CA GLU A 668 -21.61 17.30 19.71
C GLU A 668 -22.84 18.12 19.31
N THR A 669 -23.79 18.30 20.24
CA THR A 669 -24.89 19.26 20.13
C THR A 669 -24.36 20.69 20.20
N LYS A 670 -25.22 21.68 19.92
CA LYS A 670 -24.87 23.10 20.06
C LYS A 670 -24.37 23.43 21.47
N GLU A 671 -25.11 23.00 22.48
CA GLU A 671 -24.82 23.26 23.89
C GLU A 671 -23.52 22.60 24.35
N GLU A 672 -23.23 21.38 23.85
CA GLU A 672 -21.95 20.70 24.09
C GLU A 672 -20.80 21.44 23.41
N ALA A 673 -20.99 21.88 22.16
CA ALA A 673 -20.02 22.67 21.44
C ALA A 673 -19.68 23.97 22.18
N GLU A 674 -20.69 24.71 22.66
CA GLU A 674 -20.50 25.96 23.44
C GLU A 674 -19.68 25.71 24.71
N ARG A 675 -19.97 24.62 25.46
CA ARG A 675 -19.22 24.25 26.68
C ARG A 675 -17.75 23.92 26.35
N ILE A 676 -17.51 23.14 25.30
CA ILE A 676 -16.16 22.75 24.89
C ILE A 676 -15.35 23.97 24.45
N LEU A 677 -15.92 24.82 23.61
CA LEU A 677 -15.26 26.04 23.12
C LEU A 677 -14.93 26.98 24.28
N LYS A 678 -15.86 27.20 25.21
CA LYS A 678 -15.64 28.01 26.42
C LYS A 678 -14.51 27.44 27.28
N ARG A 679 -14.46 26.11 27.48
CA ARG A 679 -13.38 25.46 28.21
C ARG A 679 -12.03 25.63 27.52
N CYS A 680 -11.94 25.41 26.21
CA CYS A 680 -10.72 25.63 25.44
C CYS A 680 -10.25 27.09 25.52
N TYR A 681 -11.16 28.05 25.39
CA TYR A 681 -10.86 29.49 25.50
C TYR A 681 -10.31 29.86 26.86
N ARG A 682 -10.98 29.39 27.95
CA ARG A 682 -10.52 29.64 29.33
C ARG A 682 -9.12 29.08 29.57
N THR A 683 -8.85 27.88 29.06
CA THR A 683 -7.55 27.22 29.27
C THR A 683 -6.43 27.84 28.43
N PHE A 684 -6.60 27.96 27.13
CA PHE A 684 -5.50 28.33 26.22
C PHE A 684 -5.37 29.83 25.95
N VAL A 685 -6.43 30.62 26.22
CA VAL A 685 -6.41 32.07 26.00
C VAL A 685 -6.37 32.84 27.33
N LEU A 686 -7.19 32.45 28.32
CA LEU A 686 -7.21 33.08 29.62
C LEU A 686 -6.20 32.48 30.62
N GLY A 687 -5.54 31.34 30.29
CA GLY A 687 -4.52 30.70 31.12
C GLY A 687 -5.06 30.00 32.35
N GLU A 688 -6.35 29.68 32.39
CA GLU A 688 -6.95 28.94 33.51
C GLU A 688 -6.49 27.49 33.51
N LYS A 689 -5.86 27.05 34.59
CA LYS A 689 -5.32 25.68 34.69
C LYS A 689 -6.31 24.73 35.35
N ASP A 690 -6.08 23.42 35.12
CA ASP A 690 -6.77 22.31 35.75
C ASP A 690 -8.30 22.25 35.54
N LEU A 691 -8.80 22.78 34.42
CA LEU A 691 -10.19 22.59 34.08
C LEU A 691 -10.46 21.11 33.72
N PRO A 692 -11.37 20.43 34.45
CA PRO A 692 -11.61 19.02 34.27
C PRO A 692 -12.18 18.70 32.86
N SER A 693 -11.83 17.53 32.33
CA SER A 693 -12.50 16.96 31.17
C SER A 693 -13.92 16.50 31.54
N GLU A 694 -14.88 16.71 30.66
CA GLU A 694 -16.26 16.27 30.86
C GLU A 694 -16.47 14.87 30.25
N GLY A 695 -17.10 13.96 31.00
CA GLY A 695 -17.45 12.62 30.52
C GLY A 695 -16.26 11.69 30.23
N GLU A 696 -16.50 10.65 29.42
CA GLU A 696 -15.43 9.74 28.97
C GLU A 696 -14.61 10.42 27.87
N TYR A 697 -13.28 10.37 28.01
CA TYR A 697 -12.35 10.93 27.03
C TYR A 697 -11.09 10.05 26.87
N THR A 698 -10.33 10.30 25.83
CA THR A 698 -9.03 9.69 25.61
C THR A 698 -7.96 10.76 25.37
N ARG A 699 -6.72 10.44 25.71
CA ARG A 699 -5.54 11.24 25.33
C ARG A 699 -4.88 10.73 24.06
N GLY A 700 -5.50 9.77 23.36
CA GLY A 700 -4.95 9.12 22.19
C GLY A 700 -3.53 8.61 22.43
N HIS A 701 -2.65 8.87 21.46
CA HIS A 701 -1.23 8.52 21.52
C HIS A 701 -0.32 9.61 22.10
N PHE A 702 -0.85 10.76 22.50
CA PHE A 702 -0.07 11.92 22.94
C PHE A 702 0.98 11.61 24.03
N LYS A 703 0.70 10.66 24.91
CA LYS A 703 1.65 10.21 25.94
C LYS A 703 2.54 9.04 25.54
N ARG A 704 2.01 8.06 24.79
CA ARG A 704 2.66 6.75 24.57
C ARG A 704 3.19 6.59 23.16
N GLY A 705 2.51 7.14 22.14
CA GLY A 705 2.79 6.88 20.74
C GLY A 705 2.44 5.45 20.31
N VAL A 706 2.85 5.09 19.12
CA VAL A 706 2.80 3.73 18.57
C VAL A 706 4.22 3.19 18.39
N LYS A 707 4.35 1.86 18.48
CA LYS A 707 5.62 1.16 18.21
C LYS A 707 5.96 1.15 16.74
#